data_7513f3fa547321f2f1140ef879791c23
#
_entry.id   7513f3fa547321f2f1140ef879791c23
#
_cell.length_a   1.000
_cell.length_b   1.000
_cell.length_c   1.000
_cell.angle_alpha   90.00
_cell.angle_beta   90.00
_cell.angle_gamma   90.00
#
_symmetry.space_group_name_H-M   'P 1'
#
loop_
_entity.id
_entity.type
_entity.pdbx_description
1 polymer ?
#
loop_
_entity_poly.entity_id
_entity_poly.type
_entity_poly.pdbx_seq_one_letter_code
_entity_poly.pdbx_strand_id
1 'polypeptide(L)'
;MRILVALFLAMLLQPALAMESQFDRVQQVNRDLVKMLVKQEVLSQDAANLLTGNPDGTLAPMVQLAGTDALSQSTSNLVQMLAQRDVLTRENAQELTGSLEQSSPEALKESTLNLITMLKKNGTLPLDAASKLEQELGNQTVASAPESASVPAQQAVPAAAAAASVQAQAVPAVAAAPVKTPADTIPMDPTMKKLVGMLVQKGVITQDAANQLLQKEPVRQGEVRVPYVPEVVKNEIKDEIKDEVLAQAHGERWGDPETLPGWLSRISFEGDLRVRFQHNGFPSGNVIPSQYNPAGIILIPNTTETHDYLLLASHFAINAKMSDYTKATLRLTTGNTANPDTTNQTLGGGGGSYYAANAPVGTNGDFNKYSVVMDRAYIQSDPYAWLTLSAGKIPNPWLSTDLVWDYDVNFDGLAGSLKPQFNDDWMGFMTAGIFPVQDLERSVTQLANSKWLFGGQLGGQWTSPNQSTIKFGMALYDFTNIQGEQNTPANPDVFDKTAASTMQKGNTLMYVTPPNNNWGTAGAALPPLYGIASKFRELDFTGKMDLATFDPTHIMFQADYVKNLGFDPTQILARAVPLQSLSDARTTAYHLNLMVGMPEMKEIGDWQAKIAYKYIGSDAVLDALNDQDFHLGGTNAKGFIIGGQYGIDKNTWVKVRWLSSDQVTGPPLAIDVLQCDLNTRF
;
A
#
# COMPACT_ATOMS: atom_id res chain seq x y z
N MET A 1 -3.17 23.74 3.73
CA MET A 1 -2.71 22.33 3.63
C MET A 1 -2.62 21.65 4.99
N ARG A 2 -1.86 22.17 5.99
CA ARG A 2 -1.79 21.57 7.36
C ARG A 2 -3.17 21.43 8.04
N ILE A 3 -4.09 22.37 7.82
CA ILE A 3 -5.46 22.33 8.38
C ILE A 3 -6.32 21.28 7.64
N LEU A 4 -6.17 21.12 6.33
CA LEU A 4 -6.88 20.09 5.56
C LEU A 4 -6.39 18.67 5.88
N VAL A 5 -5.09 18.49 6.11
CA VAL A 5 -4.50 17.20 6.55
C VAL A 5 -4.95 16.87 7.97
N ALA A 6 -4.98 17.86 8.87
CA ALA A 6 -5.49 17.67 10.23
C ALA A 6 -7.00 17.37 10.24
N LEU A 7 -7.80 18.00 9.38
CA LEU A 7 -9.22 17.71 9.20
C LEU A 7 -9.46 16.33 8.57
N PHE A 8 -8.62 15.92 7.61
CA PHE A 8 -8.69 14.59 6.99
C PHE A 8 -8.24 13.48 7.95
N LEU A 9 -7.16 13.71 8.74
CA LEU A 9 -6.78 12.81 9.83
C LEU A 9 -7.87 12.75 10.93
N ALA A 10 -8.46 13.88 11.29
CA ALA A 10 -9.56 13.93 12.24
C ALA A 10 -10.79 13.19 11.72
N MET A 11 -11.09 13.27 10.41
CA MET A 11 -12.18 12.51 9.78
C MET A 11 -11.91 11.01 9.69
N LEU A 12 -10.66 10.59 9.51
CA LEU A 12 -10.26 9.16 9.47
C LEU A 12 -10.15 8.55 10.88
N LEU A 13 -9.74 9.33 11.88
CA LEU A 13 -9.61 8.89 13.27
C LEU A 13 -10.95 8.93 14.02
N GLN A 14 -11.90 9.79 13.63
CA GLN A 14 -13.21 9.86 14.30
C GLN A 14 -14.00 8.54 14.27
N PRO A 15 -14.11 7.79 13.16
CA PRO A 15 -14.81 6.50 13.19
C PRO A 15 -14.05 5.43 13.99
N ALA A 16 -12.73 5.41 13.96
CA ALA A 16 -11.92 4.45 14.73
C ALA A 16 -11.99 4.75 16.24
N LEU A 17 -11.84 6.01 16.63
CA LEU A 17 -11.97 6.46 18.02
C LEU A 17 -13.41 6.34 18.52
N ALA A 18 -14.40 6.54 17.65
CA ALA A 18 -15.81 6.33 17.99
C ALA A 18 -16.13 4.84 18.18
N MET A 19 -15.54 3.97 17.37
CA MET A 19 -15.71 2.52 17.47
C MET A 19 -15.00 1.94 18.70
N GLU A 20 -13.78 2.39 19.01
CA GLU A 20 -13.05 2.05 20.23
C GLU A 20 -13.79 2.55 21.48
N SER A 21 -14.31 3.78 21.46
CA SER A 21 -15.13 4.33 22.56
C SER A 21 -16.51 3.64 22.72
N GLN A 22 -17.05 3.06 21.67
CA GLN A 22 -18.27 2.26 21.72
C GLN A 22 -18.03 0.88 22.33
N PHE A 23 -16.95 0.23 21.90
CA PHE A 23 -16.52 -1.05 22.42
C PHE A 23 -16.19 -0.98 23.91
N ASP A 24 -15.39 0.01 24.32
CA ASP A 24 -15.04 0.23 25.72
C ASP A 24 -16.26 0.48 26.60
N ARG A 25 -17.26 1.19 26.09
CA ARG A 25 -18.54 1.44 26.81
C ARG A 25 -19.36 0.16 26.98
N VAL A 26 -19.52 -0.64 25.92
CA VAL A 26 -20.24 -1.91 26.02
C VAL A 26 -19.52 -2.85 26.99
N GLN A 27 -18.20 -2.89 26.97
CA GLN A 27 -17.41 -3.67 27.91
C GLN A 27 -17.57 -3.18 29.36
N GLN A 28 -17.60 -1.86 29.56
CA GLN A 28 -17.81 -1.29 30.90
C GLN A 28 -19.21 -1.57 31.41
N VAL A 29 -20.23 -1.40 30.57
CA VAL A 29 -21.63 -1.69 30.93
C VAL A 29 -21.83 -3.17 31.24
N ASN A 30 -21.25 -4.08 30.49
CA ASN A 30 -21.26 -5.51 30.78
C ASN A 30 -20.60 -5.84 32.12
N ARG A 31 -19.48 -5.22 32.47
CA ARG A 31 -18.84 -5.37 33.78
C ARG A 31 -19.72 -4.88 34.93
N ASP A 32 -20.33 -3.73 34.74
CA ASP A 32 -21.19 -3.14 35.77
C ASP A 32 -22.49 -3.92 35.91
N LEU A 33 -23.05 -4.47 34.82
CA LEU A 33 -24.16 -5.40 34.84
C LEU A 33 -23.82 -6.67 35.65
N VAL A 34 -22.68 -7.31 35.40
CA VAL A 34 -22.22 -8.50 36.15
C VAL A 34 -22.08 -8.18 37.64
N LYS A 35 -21.48 -7.04 38.02
CA LYS A 35 -21.38 -6.60 39.41
C LYS A 35 -22.72 -6.40 40.07
N MET A 36 -23.68 -5.81 39.34
CA MET A 36 -25.04 -5.62 39.87
C MET A 36 -25.76 -6.96 40.06
N LEU A 37 -25.62 -7.90 39.15
CA LEU A 37 -26.20 -9.24 39.27
C LEU A 37 -25.61 -10.04 40.44
N VAL A 38 -24.32 -9.85 40.75
CA VAL A 38 -23.70 -10.41 41.96
C VAL A 38 -24.31 -9.77 43.23
N LYS A 39 -24.47 -8.45 43.25
CA LYS A 39 -25.05 -7.71 44.39
C LYS A 39 -26.51 -8.08 44.65
N GLN A 40 -27.24 -8.50 43.62
CA GLN A 40 -28.61 -8.98 43.69
C GLN A 40 -28.71 -10.50 44.00
N GLU A 41 -27.56 -11.15 44.28
CA GLU A 41 -27.46 -12.60 44.54
C GLU A 41 -27.94 -13.49 43.36
N VAL A 42 -28.09 -12.91 42.17
CA VAL A 42 -28.47 -13.62 40.93
C VAL A 42 -27.27 -14.42 40.37
N LEU A 43 -26.06 -13.89 40.51
CA LEU A 43 -24.81 -14.56 40.14
C LEU A 43 -23.92 -14.77 41.37
N SER A 44 -23.23 -15.91 41.44
CA SER A 44 -22.18 -16.12 42.45
C SER A 44 -20.90 -15.37 42.07
N GLN A 45 -20.07 -15.03 43.07
CA GLN A 45 -18.79 -14.38 42.83
C GLN A 45 -17.89 -15.20 41.92
N ASP A 46 -17.90 -16.53 42.02
CA ASP A 46 -17.12 -17.43 41.16
C ASP A 46 -17.59 -17.38 39.70
N ALA A 47 -18.91 -17.31 39.48
CA ALA A 47 -19.46 -17.14 38.12
C ALA A 47 -19.09 -15.76 37.52
N ALA A 48 -19.10 -14.71 38.33
CA ALA A 48 -18.67 -13.38 37.89
C ALA A 48 -17.18 -13.35 37.57
N ASN A 49 -16.33 -14.01 38.34
CA ASN A 49 -14.90 -14.12 38.08
C ASN A 49 -14.59 -14.86 36.77
N LEU A 50 -15.37 -15.92 36.46
CA LEU A 50 -15.28 -16.63 35.18
C LEU A 50 -15.67 -15.74 33.97
N LEU A 51 -16.66 -14.87 34.12
CA LEU A 51 -17.13 -13.96 33.07
C LEU A 51 -16.19 -12.75 32.85
N THR A 52 -15.55 -12.30 33.93
CA THR A 52 -14.67 -11.11 33.90
C THR A 52 -13.16 -11.45 33.79
N GLY A 53 -12.80 -12.73 33.88
CA GLY A 53 -11.42 -13.22 33.71
C GLY A 53 -10.49 -12.91 34.89
N ASN A 54 -11.01 -12.56 36.09
CA ASN A 54 -10.15 -12.18 37.20
C ASN A 54 -10.68 -12.62 38.59
N PRO A 55 -9.92 -13.42 39.38
CA PRO A 55 -10.30 -13.80 40.73
C PRO A 55 -10.22 -12.69 41.78
N ASP A 56 -9.47 -11.59 41.57
CA ASP A 56 -9.14 -10.58 42.58
C ASP A 56 -9.58 -9.13 42.24
N GLY A 57 -10.35 -8.91 41.17
CA GLY A 57 -10.89 -7.57 40.83
C GLY A 57 -9.87 -6.54 40.30
N THR A 58 -8.61 -6.92 40.14
CA THR A 58 -7.57 -6.09 39.52
C THR A 58 -7.24 -6.62 38.11
N LEU A 59 -7.40 -5.77 37.10
CA LEU A 59 -7.17 -6.11 35.70
C LEU A 59 -5.71 -6.49 35.44
N ALA A 60 -5.46 -7.72 34.98
CA ALA A 60 -4.20 -8.04 34.34
C ALA A 60 -4.11 -7.37 32.95
N PRO A 61 -2.94 -6.87 32.52
CA PRO A 61 -2.80 -6.10 31.26
C PRO A 61 -3.05 -6.88 29.95
N MET A 62 -3.41 -8.15 30.04
CA MET A 62 -3.68 -9.01 28.86
C MET A 62 -5.12 -8.93 28.32
N VAL A 63 -6.08 -8.31 29.03
CA VAL A 63 -7.49 -8.25 28.60
C VAL A 63 -7.75 -7.05 27.66
N GLN A 64 -6.79 -6.19 27.44
CA GLN A 64 -6.91 -5.06 26.50
C GLN A 64 -6.82 -5.45 25.01
N LEU A 65 -6.59 -6.73 24.68
CA LEU A 65 -6.52 -7.27 23.32
C LEU A 65 -7.66 -8.24 22.97
N ALA A 66 -8.71 -8.31 23.81
CA ALA A 66 -9.89 -9.11 23.49
C ALA A 66 -10.76 -8.34 22.49
N GLY A 67 -10.75 -8.75 21.21
CA GLY A 67 -11.61 -8.20 20.16
C GLY A 67 -13.11 -8.44 20.43
N THR A 68 -13.96 -7.96 19.53
CA THR A 68 -15.42 -8.08 19.56
C THR A 68 -15.89 -9.52 19.82
N ASP A 69 -15.17 -10.51 19.33
CA ASP A 69 -15.49 -11.94 19.49
C ASP A 69 -15.39 -12.42 20.95
N ALA A 70 -14.38 -11.96 21.70
CA ALA A 70 -14.24 -12.33 23.11
C ALA A 70 -15.31 -11.70 23.99
N LEU A 71 -15.74 -10.48 23.67
CA LEU A 71 -16.82 -9.81 24.38
C LEU A 71 -18.19 -10.39 24.02
N SER A 72 -18.41 -10.75 22.75
CA SER A 72 -19.57 -11.49 22.28
C SER A 72 -19.69 -12.84 23.00
N GLN A 73 -18.59 -13.59 23.10
CA GLN A 73 -18.54 -14.86 23.83
C GLN A 73 -18.81 -14.69 25.32
N SER A 74 -18.25 -13.67 25.97
CA SER A 74 -18.51 -13.35 27.38
C SER A 74 -19.96 -13.00 27.63
N THR A 75 -20.58 -12.20 26.73
CA THR A 75 -22.00 -11.85 26.81
C THR A 75 -22.89 -13.07 26.55
N SER A 76 -22.55 -13.93 25.61
CA SER A 76 -23.26 -15.19 25.35
C SER A 76 -23.21 -16.12 26.57
N ASN A 77 -22.05 -16.25 27.20
CA ASN A 77 -21.89 -17.04 28.43
C ASN A 77 -22.75 -16.49 29.59
N LEU A 78 -22.81 -15.16 29.71
CA LEU A 78 -23.69 -14.51 30.69
C LEU A 78 -25.17 -14.85 30.45
N VAL A 79 -25.62 -14.73 29.19
CA VAL A 79 -27.01 -15.07 28.80
C VAL A 79 -27.34 -16.53 29.11
N GLN A 80 -26.41 -17.45 28.81
CA GLN A 80 -26.60 -18.88 29.11
C GLN A 80 -26.65 -19.16 30.62
N MET A 81 -25.82 -18.51 31.43
CA MET A 81 -25.84 -18.64 32.88
C MET A 81 -27.16 -18.12 33.48
N LEU A 82 -27.71 -17.02 32.96
CA LEU A 82 -28.99 -16.46 33.38
C LEU A 82 -30.15 -17.38 32.98
N ALA A 83 -30.08 -18.03 31.83
CA ALA A 83 -31.07 -19.02 31.38
C ALA A 83 -31.01 -20.31 32.23
N GLN A 84 -29.82 -20.76 32.66
CA GLN A 84 -29.67 -21.93 33.56
C GLN A 84 -30.21 -21.67 34.96
N ARG A 85 -30.35 -20.40 35.35
CA ARG A 85 -30.90 -20.00 36.66
C ARG A 85 -32.39 -19.56 36.60
N ASP A 86 -33.07 -19.84 35.49
CA ASP A 86 -34.46 -19.47 35.23
C ASP A 86 -34.74 -17.95 35.32
N VAL A 87 -33.69 -17.13 35.20
CA VAL A 87 -33.80 -15.65 35.13
C VAL A 87 -34.23 -15.20 33.74
N LEU A 88 -33.81 -15.92 32.71
CA LEU A 88 -34.24 -15.74 31.31
C LEU A 88 -34.95 -17.02 30.83
N THR A 89 -35.97 -16.85 30.01
CA THR A 89 -36.60 -17.99 29.32
C THR A 89 -35.62 -18.52 28.26
N ARG A 90 -35.71 -19.82 27.93
CA ARG A 90 -34.85 -20.43 26.90
C ARG A 90 -35.02 -19.76 25.53
N GLU A 91 -36.22 -19.31 25.22
CA GLU A 91 -36.56 -18.62 23.97
C GLU A 91 -35.84 -17.26 23.88
N ASN A 92 -35.89 -16.45 24.95
CA ASN A 92 -35.20 -15.17 25.04
C ASN A 92 -33.67 -15.33 25.02
N ALA A 93 -33.13 -16.39 25.63
CA ALA A 93 -31.70 -16.69 25.62
C ALA A 93 -31.20 -17.11 24.21
N GLN A 94 -32.00 -17.87 23.47
CA GLN A 94 -31.69 -18.24 22.08
C GLN A 94 -31.72 -17.02 21.14
N GLU A 95 -32.70 -16.13 21.31
CA GLU A 95 -32.79 -14.90 20.52
C GLU A 95 -31.58 -13.99 20.74
N LEU A 96 -31.18 -13.79 21.99
CA LEU A 96 -30.01 -12.98 22.36
C LEU A 96 -28.69 -13.60 21.88
N THR A 97 -28.54 -14.93 21.99
CA THR A 97 -27.33 -15.60 21.51
C THR A 97 -27.23 -15.61 19.99
N GLY A 98 -28.36 -15.75 19.28
CA GLY A 98 -28.42 -15.68 17.81
C GLY A 98 -28.03 -14.30 17.27
N SER A 99 -28.39 -13.21 17.97
CA SER A 99 -27.98 -11.85 17.58
C SER A 99 -26.51 -11.57 17.86
N LEU A 100 -25.86 -12.28 18.79
CA LEU A 100 -24.44 -12.16 19.12
C LEU A 100 -23.50 -12.89 18.12
N GLU A 101 -24.03 -13.82 17.30
CA GLU A 101 -23.25 -14.52 16.27
C GLU A 101 -22.79 -13.58 15.13
N GLN A 102 -23.37 -12.40 14.99
CA GLN A 102 -22.98 -11.43 13.95
C GLN A 102 -21.73 -10.61 14.28
N SER A 103 -21.10 -10.79 15.43
CA SER A 103 -19.82 -10.21 15.87
C SER A 103 -19.56 -8.73 15.48
N SER A 104 -20.61 -7.91 15.33
CA SER A 104 -20.46 -6.47 15.09
C SER A 104 -20.62 -5.65 16.38
N PRO A 105 -19.93 -4.52 16.55
CA PRO A 105 -20.07 -3.66 17.73
C PRO A 105 -21.50 -3.17 17.94
N GLU A 106 -22.25 -2.93 16.87
CA GLU A 106 -23.64 -2.52 16.90
C GLU A 106 -24.56 -3.65 17.39
N ALA A 107 -24.39 -4.86 16.87
CA ALA A 107 -25.14 -6.04 17.28
C ALA A 107 -24.88 -6.37 18.77
N LEU A 108 -23.65 -6.22 19.22
CA LEU A 108 -23.26 -6.42 20.61
C LEU A 108 -23.89 -5.38 21.55
N LYS A 109 -23.92 -4.10 21.12
CA LYS A 109 -24.62 -3.02 21.84
C LYS A 109 -26.12 -3.28 21.93
N GLU A 110 -26.77 -3.66 20.82
CA GLU A 110 -28.19 -3.95 20.76
C GLU A 110 -28.54 -5.16 21.62
N SER A 111 -27.76 -6.23 21.56
CA SER A 111 -27.97 -7.42 22.41
C SER A 111 -27.80 -7.12 23.89
N THR A 112 -26.81 -6.29 24.26
CA THR A 112 -26.63 -5.84 25.65
C THR A 112 -27.81 -4.97 26.12
N LEU A 113 -28.32 -4.08 25.27
CA LEU A 113 -29.48 -3.25 25.57
C LEU A 113 -30.75 -4.11 25.75
N ASN A 114 -30.97 -5.10 24.89
CA ASN A 114 -32.08 -6.04 24.98
C ASN A 114 -31.99 -6.88 26.26
N LEU A 115 -30.81 -7.33 26.65
CA LEU A 115 -30.59 -8.05 27.89
C LEU A 115 -30.92 -7.19 29.11
N ILE A 116 -30.47 -5.93 29.18
CA ILE A 116 -30.80 -4.99 30.25
C ILE A 116 -32.33 -4.78 30.33
N THR A 117 -32.97 -4.59 29.17
CA THR A 117 -34.43 -4.38 29.09
C THR A 117 -35.21 -5.61 29.58
N MET A 118 -34.76 -6.83 29.25
CA MET A 118 -35.36 -8.07 29.72
C MET A 118 -35.19 -8.26 31.24
N LEU A 119 -34.02 -7.99 31.79
CA LEU A 119 -33.72 -8.07 33.22
C LEU A 119 -34.51 -7.03 34.02
N LYS A 120 -34.75 -5.84 33.46
CA LYS A 120 -35.61 -4.79 34.00
C LYS A 120 -37.07 -5.24 34.04
N LYS A 121 -37.56 -5.82 32.93
CA LYS A 121 -38.94 -6.32 32.81
C LYS A 121 -39.23 -7.47 33.77
N ASN A 122 -38.26 -8.33 34.01
CA ASN A 122 -38.40 -9.47 34.93
C ASN A 122 -38.15 -9.11 36.39
N GLY A 123 -37.88 -7.82 36.70
CA GLY A 123 -37.67 -7.34 38.08
C GLY A 123 -36.33 -7.78 38.69
N THR A 124 -35.45 -8.40 37.91
CA THR A 124 -34.10 -8.87 38.33
C THR A 124 -33.13 -7.71 38.48
N LEU A 125 -33.35 -6.62 37.73
CA LEU A 125 -32.53 -5.41 37.77
C LEU A 125 -33.41 -4.23 38.25
N PRO A 126 -32.99 -3.44 39.28
CA PRO A 126 -33.73 -2.26 39.74
C PRO A 126 -33.89 -1.23 38.62
N LEU A 127 -35.02 -0.52 38.59
CA LEU A 127 -35.39 0.42 37.51
C LEU A 127 -34.38 1.56 37.35
N ASP A 128 -33.86 2.09 38.45
CA ASP A 128 -32.84 3.14 38.49
C ASP A 128 -31.50 2.66 37.95
N ALA A 129 -31.07 1.44 38.28
CA ALA A 129 -29.85 0.82 37.82
C ALA A 129 -29.93 0.48 36.31
N ALA A 130 -31.08 -0.09 35.88
CA ALA A 130 -31.32 -0.37 34.46
C ALA A 130 -31.28 0.90 33.60
N SER A 131 -31.97 1.95 34.06
CA SER A 131 -32.02 3.25 33.35
C SER A 131 -30.64 3.90 33.24
N LYS A 132 -29.76 3.73 34.24
CA LYS A 132 -28.41 4.24 34.21
C LYS A 132 -27.57 3.50 33.16
N LEU A 133 -27.62 2.17 33.10
CA LEU A 133 -26.92 1.36 32.12
C LEU A 133 -27.43 1.60 30.68
N GLU A 134 -28.76 1.78 30.51
CA GLU A 134 -29.37 2.17 29.23
C GLU A 134 -28.86 3.55 28.77
N GLN A 135 -28.70 4.52 29.69
CA GLN A 135 -28.18 5.84 29.39
C GLN A 135 -26.70 5.84 29.03
N GLU A 136 -25.90 5.02 29.70
CA GLU A 136 -24.46 4.85 29.39
C GLU A 136 -24.23 4.25 27.99
N LEU A 137 -25.10 3.33 27.55
CA LEU A 137 -25.10 2.76 26.20
C LEU A 137 -25.72 3.70 25.15
N GLY A 138 -26.68 4.58 25.56
CA GLY A 138 -27.46 5.42 24.66
C GLY A 138 -26.88 6.81 24.34
N ASN A 139 -25.84 7.28 25.03
CA ASN A 139 -25.27 8.62 24.85
C ASN A 139 -24.49 8.78 23.53
N GLN A 140 -25.23 8.76 22.41
CA GLN A 140 -24.83 9.47 21.21
C GLN A 140 -25.67 10.75 21.15
N THR A 141 -25.12 11.90 21.47
CA THR A 141 -25.63 13.19 21.00
C THR A 141 -25.37 13.28 19.51
N VAL A 142 -26.28 12.75 18.71
CA VAL A 142 -26.46 13.18 17.34
C VAL A 142 -27.07 14.59 17.47
N ALA A 143 -26.29 15.60 17.07
CA ALA A 143 -26.82 16.92 16.85
C ALA A 143 -27.90 16.79 15.77
N SER A 144 -29.15 16.86 16.18
CA SER A 144 -30.31 16.88 15.32
C SER A 144 -30.24 18.13 14.45
N ALA A 145 -30.12 17.93 13.15
CA ALA A 145 -30.44 18.96 12.17
C ALA A 145 -31.95 19.28 12.22
N PRO A 146 -32.35 20.53 12.07
CA PRO A 146 -33.74 20.90 12.19
C PRO A 146 -34.56 20.33 11.04
N GLU A 147 -35.70 19.77 11.42
CA GLU A 147 -36.78 19.28 10.60
C GLU A 147 -37.27 20.40 9.64
N SER A 148 -37.02 20.27 8.32
CA SER A 148 -37.55 21.17 7.33
C SER A 148 -38.94 20.73 6.90
N ALA A 149 -39.89 21.62 7.16
CA ALA A 149 -41.29 21.53 6.81
C ALA A 149 -41.50 21.28 5.29
N SER A 150 -42.41 20.39 5.02
CA SER A 150 -42.98 20.11 3.70
C SER A 150 -43.67 21.32 3.08
N VAL A 151 -43.32 21.66 1.82
CA VAL A 151 -44.12 22.54 0.95
C VAL A 151 -44.25 21.88 -0.43
N PRO A 152 -45.45 21.98 -1.07
CA PRO A 152 -45.86 21.07 -2.14
C PRO A 152 -45.36 21.41 -3.53
N ALA A 153 -45.43 20.41 -4.39
CA ALA A 153 -45.06 20.44 -5.81
C ALA A 153 -45.83 21.46 -6.62
N GLN A 154 -45.12 22.25 -7.44
CA GLN A 154 -45.68 22.91 -8.60
C GLN A 154 -44.73 22.94 -9.79
N GLN A 155 -45.17 22.27 -10.81
CA GLN A 155 -45.08 22.44 -12.27
C GLN A 155 -43.83 23.02 -12.95
N ALA A 156 -43.36 22.26 -13.90
CA ALA A 156 -42.39 22.56 -14.91
C ALA A 156 -42.93 23.55 -15.98
N VAL A 157 -42.10 24.48 -16.46
CA VAL A 157 -42.21 25.16 -17.76
C VAL A 157 -40.77 25.41 -18.30
N PRO A 158 -40.58 25.48 -19.67
CA PRO A 158 -39.35 25.02 -20.30
C PRO A 158 -38.32 26.13 -20.66
N ALA A 159 -37.19 25.63 -21.14
CA ALA A 159 -35.98 26.30 -21.59
C ALA A 159 -36.20 27.49 -22.58
N ALA A 160 -35.38 28.52 -22.39
CA ALA A 160 -34.95 29.39 -23.48
C ALA A 160 -33.49 29.83 -23.24
N ALA A 161 -32.67 29.61 -24.27
CA ALA A 161 -31.29 30.00 -24.37
C ALA A 161 -31.12 31.52 -24.47
N ALA A 162 -30.12 32.08 -23.80
CA ALA A 162 -29.52 33.37 -24.21
C ALA A 162 -28.03 33.35 -23.91
N ALA A 163 -27.26 33.32 -24.98
CA ALA A 163 -25.83 33.60 -24.97
C ALA A 163 -25.62 35.10 -24.76
N ALA A 164 -24.77 35.48 -23.81
CA ALA A 164 -24.24 36.83 -23.69
C ALA A 164 -22.71 36.78 -23.74
N SER A 165 -22.18 37.26 -24.86
CA SER A 165 -20.78 37.58 -25.10
C SER A 165 -20.34 38.76 -24.23
N VAL A 166 -19.25 38.61 -23.46
CA VAL A 166 -18.56 39.73 -22.83
C VAL A 166 -17.30 40.02 -23.62
N GLN A 167 -17.27 41.17 -24.25
CA GLN A 167 -16.13 41.75 -24.94
C GLN A 167 -15.08 42.23 -23.94
N ALA A 168 -13.82 41.89 -24.23
CA ALA A 168 -12.65 42.42 -23.55
C ALA A 168 -12.46 43.90 -23.97
N GLN A 169 -12.44 44.80 -23.02
CA GLN A 169 -11.98 46.19 -23.22
C GLN A 169 -10.48 46.27 -22.91
N ALA A 170 -9.74 46.73 -23.90
CA ALA A 170 -8.34 47.06 -23.82
C ALA A 170 -8.13 48.38 -23.03
N VAL A 171 -7.16 48.38 -22.12
CA VAL A 171 -6.70 49.58 -21.40
C VAL A 171 -5.50 50.18 -22.16
N PRO A 172 -5.44 51.49 -22.39
CA PRO A 172 -4.41 52.10 -23.24
C PRO A 172 -3.06 52.23 -22.52
N ALA A 173 -1.99 52.05 -23.29
CA ALA A 173 -0.62 52.27 -22.89
C ALA A 173 -0.34 53.76 -22.56
N VAL A 174 0.22 54.03 -21.41
CA VAL A 174 0.75 55.33 -21.02
C VAL A 174 2.24 55.38 -21.30
N ALA A 175 2.63 56.42 -22.09
CA ALA A 175 3.98 56.67 -22.51
C ALA A 175 4.94 57.03 -21.36
N ALA A 176 6.17 56.51 -21.45
CA ALA A 176 7.26 56.79 -20.53
C ALA A 176 7.80 58.23 -20.72
N ALA A 177 7.92 58.97 -19.62
CA ALA A 177 8.72 60.20 -19.54
C ALA A 177 10.01 59.89 -18.72
N PRO A 178 11.15 60.52 -19.05
CA PRO A 178 12.44 60.19 -18.46
C PRO A 178 12.60 60.81 -17.05
N VAL A 179 12.89 59.97 -16.06
CA VAL A 179 13.21 60.39 -14.73
C VAL A 179 14.72 60.43 -14.53
N LYS A 180 15.20 61.59 -14.11
CA LYS A 180 16.56 61.87 -13.71
C LYS A 180 16.93 61.08 -12.47
N THR A 181 18.12 60.50 -12.47
CA THR A 181 18.78 59.90 -11.32
C THR A 181 19.09 60.90 -10.22
N PRO A 182 18.85 60.55 -8.97
CA PRO A 182 19.79 60.83 -7.90
C PRO A 182 20.34 59.52 -7.29
N ALA A 183 21.61 59.53 -7.00
CA ALA A 183 22.28 58.47 -6.26
C ALA A 183 21.73 58.40 -4.83
N ASP A 184 20.89 57.40 -4.55
CA ASP A 184 20.48 57.11 -3.19
C ASP A 184 21.10 55.81 -2.70
N THR A 185 21.93 55.95 -1.73
CA THR A 185 22.48 54.91 -0.86
C THR A 185 21.31 54.13 -0.23
N ILE A 186 21.16 52.87 -0.61
CA ILE A 186 20.27 51.96 0.07
C ILE A 186 20.82 51.73 1.49
N PRO A 187 20.08 52.08 2.56
CA PRO A 187 20.51 51.82 3.91
C PRO A 187 20.55 50.32 4.15
N MET A 188 21.67 49.82 4.67
CA MET A 188 21.81 48.41 5.06
C MET A 188 20.74 48.08 6.10
N ASP A 189 20.05 46.94 5.86
CA ASP A 189 18.99 46.42 6.74
C ASP A 189 19.45 46.41 8.20
N PRO A 190 18.70 47.04 9.12
CA PRO A 190 19.00 47.04 10.54
C PRO A 190 19.14 45.61 11.13
N THR A 191 18.52 44.62 10.52
CA THR A 191 18.62 43.22 10.92
C THR A 191 20.04 42.67 10.67
N MET A 192 20.66 43.02 9.55
CA MET A 192 22.02 42.61 9.20
C MET A 192 23.06 43.22 10.14
N LYS A 193 22.90 44.47 10.52
CA LYS A 193 23.77 45.10 11.52
C LYS A 193 23.66 44.44 12.89
N LYS A 194 22.46 44.02 13.27
CA LYS A 194 22.19 43.34 14.53
C LYS A 194 22.78 41.92 14.52
N LEU A 195 22.72 41.22 13.39
CA LEU A 195 23.30 39.88 13.19
C LEU A 195 24.83 39.93 13.30
N VAL A 196 25.48 40.86 12.57
CA VAL A 196 26.95 41.05 12.65
C VAL A 196 27.38 41.43 14.08
N GLY A 197 26.61 42.27 14.77
CA GLY A 197 26.86 42.60 16.16
C GLY A 197 26.78 41.41 17.11
N MET A 198 25.81 40.50 16.91
CA MET A 198 25.67 39.27 17.70
C MET A 198 26.82 38.28 17.44
N LEU A 199 27.28 38.15 16.18
CA LEU A 199 28.41 37.29 15.82
C LEU A 199 29.73 37.76 16.45
N VAL A 200 29.95 39.10 16.56
CA VAL A 200 31.09 39.67 17.30
C VAL A 200 30.95 39.39 18.79
N GLN A 201 29.76 39.57 19.36
CA GLN A 201 29.51 39.39 20.78
C GLN A 201 29.69 37.92 21.23
N LYS A 202 29.41 36.97 20.32
CA LYS A 202 29.63 35.52 20.53
C LYS A 202 31.06 35.06 20.21
N GLY A 203 31.94 35.94 19.75
CA GLY A 203 33.33 35.60 19.42
C GLY A 203 33.54 34.80 18.16
N VAL A 204 32.51 34.68 17.34
CA VAL A 204 32.54 33.92 16.07
C VAL A 204 33.32 34.70 15.00
N ILE A 205 33.26 36.03 15.01
CA ILE A 205 34.03 36.92 14.14
C ILE A 205 34.72 37.99 14.95
N THR A 206 35.91 38.40 14.53
CA THR A 206 36.63 39.52 15.20
C THR A 206 35.99 40.87 14.84
N GLN A 207 36.18 41.87 15.68
CA GLN A 207 35.68 43.23 15.43
C GLN A 207 36.19 43.82 14.12
N ASP A 208 37.42 43.47 13.71
CA ASP A 208 38.03 43.91 12.44
C ASP A 208 37.35 43.23 11.23
N ALA A 209 37.01 41.93 11.33
CA ALA A 209 36.25 41.24 10.32
C ALA A 209 34.82 41.78 10.19
N ALA A 210 34.19 42.13 11.29
CA ALA A 210 32.87 42.77 11.30
C ALA A 210 32.92 44.15 10.64
N ASN A 211 33.98 44.95 10.89
CA ASN A 211 34.18 46.26 10.29
C ASN A 211 34.43 46.14 8.75
N GLN A 212 35.12 45.10 8.30
CA GLN A 212 35.31 44.82 6.88
C GLN A 212 34.01 44.42 6.17
N LEU A 213 33.16 43.64 6.83
CA LEU A 213 31.83 43.27 6.34
C LEU A 213 30.87 44.46 6.25
N LEU A 214 31.09 45.48 7.09
CA LEU A 214 30.31 46.71 7.12
C LEU A 214 30.85 47.82 6.21
N GLN A 215 32.11 47.69 5.69
CA GLN A 215 32.70 48.62 4.72
C GLN A 215 32.37 48.18 3.30
N LYS A 216 31.61 48.99 2.61
CA LYS A 216 31.13 48.78 1.24
C LYS A 216 32.27 49.02 0.24
N GLU A 217 32.62 48.00 -0.55
CA GLU A 217 33.26 48.23 -1.85
C GLU A 217 32.20 48.45 -2.94
N PRO A 218 32.43 49.29 -3.95
CA PRO A 218 31.48 49.55 -5.01
C PRO A 218 31.36 48.33 -5.94
N VAL A 219 30.19 47.70 -5.99
CA VAL A 219 29.88 46.59 -6.88
C VAL A 219 29.83 47.09 -8.32
N ARG A 220 30.69 46.55 -9.20
CA ARG A 220 30.57 46.67 -10.64
C ARG A 220 29.35 45.88 -11.11
N GLN A 221 28.42 46.53 -11.81
CA GLN A 221 27.26 45.89 -12.45
C GLN A 221 27.74 44.81 -13.46
N GLY A 222 27.27 43.61 -13.29
CA GLY A 222 27.30 42.55 -14.30
C GLY A 222 27.92 41.24 -13.86
N GLU A 223 27.38 40.58 -12.87
CA GLU A 223 27.37 39.12 -12.68
C GLU A 223 26.88 38.82 -11.26
N VAL A 224 25.64 38.36 -11.15
CA VAL A 224 25.15 37.74 -9.91
C VAL A 224 25.70 36.31 -9.93
N ARG A 225 26.90 36.10 -9.43
CA ARG A 225 27.36 34.78 -9.00
C ARG A 225 26.75 34.52 -7.64
N VAL A 226 25.67 33.75 -7.61
CA VAL A 226 25.24 33.10 -6.39
C VAL A 226 26.31 32.04 -6.09
N PRO A 227 27.03 32.11 -4.95
CA PRO A 227 27.98 31.07 -4.61
C PRO A 227 27.21 29.74 -4.48
N TYR A 228 27.56 28.77 -5.30
CA TYR A 228 27.07 27.40 -5.16
C TYR A 228 27.50 26.88 -3.78
N VAL A 229 26.53 26.67 -2.90
CA VAL A 229 26.76 25.95 -1.66
C VAL A 229 26.56 24.47 -1.97
N PRO A 230 27.61 23.64 -1.84
CA PRO A 230 27.48 22.19 -2.06
C PRO A 230 26.35 21.62 -1.22
N GLU A 231 25.61 20.66 -1.77
CA GLU A 231 24.42 20.11 -1.11
C GLU A 231 24.75 19.42 0.22
N VAL A 232 25.96 18.92 0.37
CA VAL A 232 26.50 18.40 1.65
C VAL A 232 26.55 19.50 2.71
N VAL A 233 27.09 20.67 2.36
CA VAL A 233 27.15 21.82 3.28
C VAL A 233 25.76 22.39 3.56
N LYS A 234 24.87 22.35 2.56
CA LYS A 234 23.45 22.75 2.73
C LYS A 234 22.68 21.79 3.64
N ASN A 235 22.95 20.49 3.54
CA ASN A 235 22.35 19.50 4.42
C ASN A 235 22.94 19.55 5.83
N GLU A 236 24.24 19.75 5.97
CA GLU A 236 24.93 19.92 7.26
C GLU A 236 24.44 21.20 7.99
N ILE A 237 24.34 22.34 7.28
CA ILE A 237 23.75 23.58 7.79
C ILE A 237 22.26 23.37 8.12
N LYS A 238 21.52 22.61 7.32
CA LYS A 238 20.10 22.33 7.56
C LYS A 238 19.88 21.45 8.78
N ASP A 239 20.74 20.46 9.00
CA ASP A 239 20.66 19.58 10.16
C ASP A 239 21.12 20.31 11.42
N GLU A 240 22.18 21.12 11.34
CA GLU A 240 22.67 21.96 12.45
C GLU A 240 21.67 23.07 12.83
N ILE A 241 21.05 23.76 11.84
CA ILE A 241 19.97 24.72 12.08
C ILE A 241 18.73 24.02 12.62
N LYS A 242 18.41 22.81 12.16
CA LYS A 242 17.27 22.05 12.67
C LYS A 242 17.45 21.67 14.14
N ASP A 243 18.63 21.22 14.50
CA ASP A 243 18.94 20.86 15.89
C ASP A 243 19.00 22.11 16.80
N GLU A 244 19.53 23.24 16.29
CA GLU A 244 19.56 24.51 17.02
C GLU A 244 18.15 25.13 17.16
N VAL A 245 17.33 25.09 16.11
CA VAL A 245 15.93 25.53 16.14
C VAL A 245 15.07 24.61 17.01
N LEU A 246 15.32 23.29 17.01
CA LEU A 246 14.67 22.35 17.92
C LEU A 246 15.09 22.62 19.37
N ALA A 247 16.38 22.86 19.64
CA ALA A 247 16.87 23.21 20.97
C ALA A 247 16.30 24.55 21.45
N GLN A 248 16.19 25.55 20.56
CA GLN A 248 15.58 26.85 20.85
C GLN A 248 14.05 26.71 21.03
N ALA A 249 13.35 25.93 20.22
CA ALA A 249 11.94 25.65 20.39
C ALA A 249 11.64 24.92 21.71
N HIS A 250 12.52 24.01 22.14
CA HIS A 250 12.48 23.39 23.46
C HIS A 250 12.74 24.40 24.60
N GLY A 251 13.70 25.34 24.41
CA GLY A 251 14.02 26.38 25.40
C GLY A 251 12.96 27.47 25.53
N GLU A 252 12.29 27.81 24.42
CA GLU A 252 11.27 28.87 24.34
C GLU A 252 9.84 28.35 24.48
N ARG A 253 9.65 27.04 24.73
CA ARG A 253 8.35 26.36 24.89
C ARG A 253 7.36 26.63 23.73
N TRP A 254 7.85 26.53 22.49
CA TRP A 254 6.98 26.62 21.31
C TRP A 254 6.09 25.37 21.21
N GLY A 255 4.91 25.45 21.87
CA GLY A 255 3.99 24.32 22.01
C GLY A 255 4.57 23.30 22.98
N ASP A 256 4.23 23.40 24.24
CA ASP A 256 4.78 22.67 25.39
C ASP A 256 5.20 21.21 25.04
N PRO A 257 6.47 20.94 24.65
CA PRO A 257 6.89 19.59 24.22
C PRO A 257 6.89 18.58 25.38
N GLU A 258 6.84 19.06 26.62
CA GLU A 258 6.76 18.21 27.81
C GLU A 258 5.38 17.55 27.97
N THR A 259 4.36 18.03 27.24
CA THR A 259 3.02 17.40 27.24
C THR A 259 2.87 16.31 26.20
N LEU A 260 3.77 16.21 25.20
CA LEU A 260 3.73 15.13 24.22
C LEU A 260 4.40 13.88 24.80
N PRO A 261 3.70 12.74 24.84
CA PRO A 261 4.30 11.48 25.28
C PRO A 261 5.58 11.20 24.48
N GLY A 262 6.67 10.81 25.16
CA GLY A 262 7.98 10.56 24.51
C GLY A 262 7.99 9.48 23.43
N TRP A 263 6.89 8.68 23.32
CA TRP A 263 6.71 7.72 22.24
C TRP A 263 6.31 8.39 20.90
N LEU A 264 5.69 9.58 20.93
CA LEU A 264 5.21 10.24 19.71
C LEU A 264 6.38 10.68 18.82
N SER A 265 7.53 11.07 19.39
CA SER A 265 8.74 11.38 18.64
C SER A 265 9.37 10.17 17.93
N ARG A 266 8.94 8.95 18.27
CA ARG A 266 9.42 7.69 17.67
C ARG A 266 8.53 7.20 16.53
N ILE A 267 7.41 7.89 16.26
CA ILE A 267 6.47 7.54 15.19
C ILE A 267 6.57 8.55 14.07
N SER A 268 6.71 8.07 12.84
CA SER A 268 6.61 8.88 11.63
C SER A 268 5.54 8.32 10.70
N PHE A 269 4.90 9.21 9.97
CA PHE A 269 3.88 8.88 8.98
C PHE A 269 4.42 9.24 7.60
N GLU A 270 4.18 8.39 6.65
CA GLU A 270 4.47 8.65 5.24
C GLU A 270 3.33 8.14 4.38
N GLY A 271 3.13 8.75 3.22
CA GLY A 271 2.10 8.30 2.32
C GLY A 271 2.20 8.91 0.94
N ASP A 272 1.50 8.27 0.02
CA ASP A 272 1.33 8.75 -1.34
C ASP A 272 -0.07 8.49 -1.86
N LEU A 273 -0.43 9.26 -2.87
CA LEU A 273 -1.69 9.16 -3.59
C LEU A 273 -1.43 9.30 -5.08
N ARG A 274 -1.97 8.38 -5.87
CA ARG A 274 -1.96 8.43 -7.33
C ARG A 274 -3.37 8.32 -7.87
N VAL A 275 -3.76 9.26 -8.72
CA VAL A 275 -4.93 9.15 -9.58
C VAL A 275 -4.45 8.95 -11.00
N ARG A 276 -4.91 7.90 -11.68
CA ARG A 276 -4.50 7.53 -13.03
C ARG A 276 -5.71 7.50 -13.97
N PHE A 277 -5.61 8.18 -15.09
CA PHE A 277 -6.40 7.85 -16.29
C PHE A 277 -5.64 6.79 -17.09
N GLN A 278 -6.32 5.73 -17.48
CA GLN A 278 -5.74 4.68 -18.31
C GLN A 278 -6.64 4.39 -19.51
N HIS A 279 -6.00 4.36 -20.68
CA HIS A 279 -6.58 3.98 -21.96
C HIS A 279 -5.91 2.69 -22.42
N ASN A 280 -6.68 1.63 -22.62
CA ASN A 280 -6.24 0.38 -23.21
C ASN A 280 -6.74 0.29 -24.63
N GLY A 281 -5.83 0.39 -25.60
CA GLY A 281 -6.10 0.24 -27.02
C GLY A 281 -5.72 -1.16 -27.51
N PHE A 282 -6.55 -1.73 -28.36
CA PHE A 282 -6.32 -3.02 -28.99
C PHE A 282 -6.25 -2.83 -30.50
N PRO A 283 -5.03 -2.78 -31.12
CA PRO A 283 -4.86 -2.61 -32.56
C PRO A 283 -5.60 -3.68 -33.38
N SER A 284 -5.95 -3.32 -34.60
CA SER A 284 -6.56 -4.28 -35.54
C SER A 284 -5.61 -5.43 -35.84
N GLY A 285 -6.10 -6.65 -35.84
CA GLY A 285 -5.29 -7.86 -36.07
C GLY A 285 -5.27 -8.79 -34.86
N ASN A 286 -5.71 -8.33 -33.69
CA ASN A 286 -5.96 -9.20 -32.55
C ASN A 286 -7.08 -10.18 -32.83
N VAL A 287 -6.96 -11.37 -32.30
CA VAL A 287 -8.07 -12.33 -32.30
C VAL A 287 -9.05 -12.06 -31.18
N ILE A 288 -10.31 -12.45 -31.35
CA ILE A 288 -11.32 -12.29 -30.28
C ILE A 288 -10.98 -13.16 -29.05
N PRO A 289 -11.49 -12.85 -27.85
CA PRO A 289 -11.14 -13.56 -26.61
C PRO A 289 -11.30 -15.08 -26.68
N SER A 290 -12.36 -15.59 -27.34
CA SER A 290 -12.60 -17.03 -27.51
C SER A 290 -11.61 -17.73 -28.42
N GLN A 291 -10.98 -17.01 -29.35
CA GLN A 291 -9.92 -17.54 -30.22
C GLN A 291 -8.54 -17.41 -29.53
N TYR A 292 -8.36 -16.37 -28.75
CA TYR A 292 -7.14 -16.19 -27.97
C TYR A 292 -6.99 -17.27 -26.89
N ASN A 293 -8.08 -17.58 -26.22
CA ASN A 293 -8.14 -18.53 -25.12
C ASN A 293 -9.31 -19.52 -25.31
N PRO A 294 -9.22 -20.42 -26.29
CA PRO A 294 -10.33 -21.34 -26.63
C PRO A 294 -10.68 -22.30 -25.49
N ALA A 295 -9.75 -22.57 -24.58
CA ALA A 295 -9.99 -23.43 -23.42
C ALA A 295 -10.63 -22.68 -22.23
N GLY A 296 -10.81 -21.36 -22.29
CA GLY A 296 -11.43 -20.57 -21.22
C GLY A 296 -10.63 -20.56 -19.91
N ILE A 297 -9.31 -20.78 -19.99
CA ILE A 297 -8.45 -20.99 -18.83
C ILE A 297 -8.18 -19.69 -18.08
N ILE A 298 -7.92 -18.63 -18.84
CA ILE A 298 -7.62 -17.30 -18.34
C ILE A 298 -8.80 -16.42 -18.72
N LEU A 299 -9.37 -15.72 -17.77
CA LEU A 299 -10.41 -14.73 -18.07
C LEU A 299 -9.77 -13.51 -18.72
N ILE A 300 -9.61 -13.54 -20.03
CA ILE A 300 -9.31 -12.36 -20.84
C ILE A 300 -10.65 -11.88 -21.43
N PRO A 301 -11.29 -10.89 -20.80
CA PRO A 301 -12.64 -10.48 -21.22
C PRO A 301 -12.61 -9.69 -22.51
N ASN A 302 -11.45 -9.12 -22.88
CA ASN A 302 -11.32 -8.19 -23.99
C ASN A 302 -9.95 -8.31 -24.67
N THR A 303 -9.94 -8.37 -25.99
CA THR A 303 -8.75 -8.39 -26.85
C THR A 303 -8.89 -7.47 -28.06
N THR A 304 -10.05 -6.81 -28.25
CA THR A 304 -10.41 -6.06 -29.46
C THR A 304 -11.00 -4.69 -29.19
N GLU A 305 -11.64 -4.50 -28.03
CA GLU A 305 -12.39 -3.28 -27.74
C GLU A 305 -11.59 -2.32 -26.84
N THR A 306 -11.52 -1.06 -27.20
CA THR A 306 -10.87 -0.01 -26.42
C THR A 306 -11.56 0.18 -25.06
N HIS A 307 -10.79 0.40 -24.00
CA HIS A 307 -11.32 0.60 -22.67
C HIS A 307 -10.63 1.75 -21.94
N ASP A 308 -11.42 2.73 -21.51
CA ASP A 308 -10.99 3.92 -20.74
C ASP A 308 -11.50 3.83 -19.31
N TYR A 309 -10.62 4.06 -18.33
CA TYR A 309 -11.01 4.03 -16.92
C TYR A 309 -10.07 4.84 -16.03
N LEU A 310 -10.53 5.10 -14.83
CA LEU A 310 -9.78 5.79 -13.80
C LEU A 310 -9.37 4.81 -12.69
N LEU A 311 -8.15 4.97 -12.21
CA LEU A 311 -7.57 4.19 -11.11
C LEU A 311 -7.13 5.10 -9.98
N LEU A 312 -7.26 4.60 -8.77
CA LEU A 312 -6.74 5.20 -7.54
C LEU A 312 -5.75 4.22 -6.91
N ALA A 313 -4.60 4.71 -6.50
CA ALA A 313 -3.70 3.98 -5.61
C ALA A 313 -3.27 4.91 -4.48
N SER A 314 -3.29 4.42 -3.27
CA SER A 314 -2.89 5.18 -2.08
C SER A 314 -2.18 4.27 -1.09
N HIS A 315 -1.11 4.77 -0.50
CA HIS A 315 -0.40 4.12 0.59
C HIS A 315 -0.36 5.05 1.79
N PHE A 316 -0.50 4.47 2.97
CA PHE A 316 -0.33 5.14 4.24
C PHE A 316 0.47 4.26 5.18
N ALA A 317 1.66 4.69 5.57
CA ALA A 317 2.54 3.93 6.44
C ALA A 317 2.76 4.61 7.78
N ILE A 318 2.86 3.80 8.81
CA ILE A 318 3.24 4.16 10.17
C ILE A 318 4.57 3.46 10.45
N ASN A 319 5.60 4.25 10.70
CA ASN A 319 6.91 3.76 11.08
C ASN A 319 7.16 4.07 12.56
N ALA A 320 7.42 3.05 13.36
CA ALA A 320 7.70 3.19 14.79
C ALA A 320 9.14 2.76 15.10
N LYS A 321 9.96 3.68 15.62
CA LYS A 321 11.30 3.39 16.14
C LYS A 321 11.18 2.78 17.53
N MET A 322 11.35 1.45 17.63
CA MET A 322 11.25 0.71 18.89
C MET A 322 12.51 0.85 19.74
N SER A 323 13.69 0.81 19.11
CA SER A 323 15.00 1.02 19.73
C SER A 323 15.94 1.70 18.73
N ASP A 324 17.21 1.88 19.09
CA ASP A 324 18.22 2.43 18.18
C ASP A 324 18.49 1.54 16.96
N TYR A 325 18.21 0.25 17.08
CA TYR A 325 18.48 -0.76 16.05
C TYR A 325 17.21 -1.35 15.42
N THR A 326 16.04 -1.15 16.04
CA THR A 326 14.82 -1.85 15.64
C THR A 326 13.71 -0.87 15.32
N LYS A 327 13.08 -1.04 14.17
CA LYS A 327 11.88 -0.34 13.74
C LYS A 327 10.79 -1.32 13.32
N ALA A 328 9.55 -0.92 13.51
CA ALA A 328 8.37 -1.63 13.00
C ALA A 328 7.65 -0.71 12.01
N THR A 329 7.16 -1.29 10.92
CA THR A 329 6.38 -0.59 9.90
C THR A 329 5.08 -1.30 9.66
N LEU A 330 3.99 -0.53 9.63
CA LEU A 330 2.67 -0.95 9.18
C LEU A 330 2.28 -0.06 7.99
N ARG A 331 1.90 -0.65 6.84
CA ARG A 331 1.39 0.10 5.69
C ARG A 331 0.02 -0.41 5.26
N LEU A 332 -0.89 0.52 5.10
CA LEU A 332 -2.21 0.32 4.53
C LEU A 332 -2.21 0.81 3.08
N THR A 333 -2.95 0.14 2.21
CA THR A 333 -3.08 0.48 0.80
C THR A 333 -4.51 0.27 0.29
N THR A 334 -4.84 0.94 -0.80
CA THR A 334 -5.99 0.59 -1.64
C THR A 334 -5.74 -0.71 -2.40
N GLY A 335 -6.75 -1.25 -3.07
CA GLY A 335 -6.65 -2.47 -3.87
C GLY A 335 -7.44 -3.64 -3.26
N ASN A 336 -7.01 -4.84 -3.55
CA ASN A 336 -7.68 -6.07 -3.11
C ASN A 336 -6.67 -7.10 -2.58
N THR A 337 -7.15 -8.17 -1.97
CA THR A 337 -6.32 -9.23 -1.39
C THR A 337 -5.97 -10.35 -2.38
N ALA A 338 -6.48 -10.30 -3.62
CA ALA A 338 -6.33 -11.38 -4.59
C ALA A 338 -5.08 -11.21 -5.49
N ASN A 339 -4.65 -9.96 -5.73
CA ASN A 339 -3.57 -9.64 -6.65
C ASN A 339 -2.38 -9.07 -5.90
N PRO A 340 -1.25 -9.77 -5.85
CA PRO A 340 -0.07 -9.30 -5.12
C PRO A 340 0.68 -8.18 -5.84
N ASP A 341 0.48 -8.02 -7.14
CA ASP A 341 1.20 -7.14 -8.05
C ASP A 341 0.54 -5.77 -8.25
N THR A 342 -0.57 -5.47 -7.55
CA THR A 342 -1.28 -4.21 -7.74
C THR A 342 -1.96 -3.67 -6.48
N THR A 343 -1.80 -2.38 -6.28
CA THR A 343 -2.54 -1.58 -5.29
C THR A 343 -3.63 -0.72 -5.94
N ASN A 344 -3.84 -0.87 -7.24
CA ASN A 344 -4.83 -0.12 -8.00
C ASN A 344 -6.26 -0.49 -7.60
N GLN A 345 -7.09 0.54 -7.42
CA GLN A 345 -8.54 0.46 -7.26
C GLN A 345 -9.20 1.18 -8.43
N THR A 346 -10.01 0.47 -9.21
CA THR A 346 -10.77 1.09 -10.30
C THR A 346 -11.88 1.97 -9.74
N LEU A 347 -11.92 3.25 -10.14
CA LEU A 347 -12.99 4.18 -9.76
C LEU A 347 -14.26 3.87 -10.55
N GLY A 348 -15.39 3.80 -9.85
CA GLY A 348 -16.69 3.46 -10.44
C GLY A 348 -16.86 1.99 -10.81
N GLY A 349 -15.85 1.16 -10.59
CA GLY A 349 -15.86 -0.25 -10.92
C GLY A 349 -15.54 -1.14 -9.73
N GLY A 350 -15.99 -2.38 -9.80
CA GLY A 350 -15.53 -3.42 -8.88
C GLY A 350 -14.08 -3.77 -9.19
N GLY A 351 -13.23 -3.73 -8.16
CA GLY A 351 -11.84 -4.14 -8.25
C GLY A 351 -11.70 -5.66 -8.43
N GLY A 352 -12.04 -6.17 -9.60
CA GLY A 352 -11.75 -7.54 -9.99
C GLY A 352 -10.48 -7.58 -10.82
N SER A 353 -9.57 -8.50 -10.53
CA SER A 353 -8.47 -8.80 -11.45
C SER A 353 -9.04 -9.25 -12.78
N TYR A 354 -8.49 -8.73 -13.87
CA TYR A 354 -8.81 -9.19 -15.23
C TYR A 354 -8.61 -10.70 -15.42
N TYR A 355 -7.77 -11.30 -14.58
CA TYR A 355 -7.28 -12.67 -14.77
C TYR A 355 -7.61 -13.64 -13.63
N ALA A 356 -8.23 -13.19 -12.54
CA ALA A 356 -8.61 -14.10 -11.47
C ALA A 356 -9.93 -14.81 -11.81
N ALA A 357 -9.83 -16.06 -12.19
CA ALA A 357 -11.00 -16.91 -12.52
C ALA A 357 -12.03 -17.02 -11.38
N ASN A 358 -11.67 -16.66 -10.16
CA ASN A 358 -12.48 -16.72 -8.95
C ASN A 358 -12.55 -15.41 -8.16
N ALA A 359 -12.03 -14.29 -8.71
CA ALA A 359 -12.25 -13.01 -8.05
C ALA A 359 -13.76 -12.72 -8.10
N PRO A 360 -14.40 -12.38 -6.98
CA PRO A 360 -15.76 -11.89 -7.04
C PRO A 360 -15.75 -10.71 -8.00
N VAL A 361 -16.55 -10.80 -9.06
CA VAL A 361 -16.80 -9.68 -9.96
C VAL A 361 -17.31 -8.59 -9.06
N GLY A 362 -16.43 -7.64 -8.74
CA GLY A 362 -16.75 -6.58 -7.80
C GLY A 362 -17.88 -5.76 -8.38
N THR A 363 -18.99 -5.82 -7.74
CA THR A 363 -20.22 -5.08 -8.05
C THR A 363 -20.19 -3.68 -7.38
N ASN A 364 -18.99 -3.16 -7.08
CA ASN A 364 -18.84 -1.91 -6.32
C ASN A 364 -18.89 -0.66 -7.22
N GLY A 365 -19.89 -0.59 -8.12
CA GLY A 365 -20.24 0.67 -8.78
C GLY A 365 -21.04 1.61 -7.88
N ASP A 366 -21.66 2.63 -8.46
CA ASP A 366 -22.62 3.53 -7.82
C ASP A 366 -22.08 4.31 -6.61
N PHE A 367 -20.80 4.74 -6.69
CA PHE A 367 -20.10 5.50 -5.64
C PHE A 367 -19.93 4.74 -4.31
N ASN A 368 -19.94 3.42 -4.33
CA ASN A 368 -19.66 2.61 -3.15
C ASN A 368 -18.26 2.84 -2.59
N LYS A 369 -18.08 2.51 -1.30
CA LYS A 369 -16.80 2.62 -0.60
C LYS A 369 -15.83 1.55 -1.10
N TYR A 370 -14.53 1.87 -1.07
CA TYR A 370 -13.46 0.95 -1.41
C TYR A 370 -12.85 0.32 -0.15
N SER A 371 -12.30 -0.88 -0.31
CA SER A 371 -11.55 -1.55 0.73
C SER A 371 -10.17 -0.92 0.92
N VAL A 372 -9.68 -0.97 2.15
CA VAL A 372 -8.28 -0.68 2.50
C VAL A 372 -7.69 -1.96 3.05
N VAL A 373 -6.54 -2.36 2.54
CA VAL A 373 -5.87 -3.60 2.92
C VAL A 373 -4.47 -3.31 3.48
N MET A 374 -3.95 -4.22 4.30
CA MET A 374 -2.60 -4.14 4.82
C MET A 374 -1.65 -4.87 3.88
N ASP A 375 -0.71 -4.14 3.27
CA ASP A 375 0.26 -4.70 2.33
C ASP A 375 1.69 -4.78 2.88
N ARG A 376 2.00 -4.13 4.03
CA ARG A 376 3.25 -4.28 4.76
C ARG A 376 2.98 -4.31 6.26
N ALA A 377 3.60 -5.27 6.94
CA ALA A 377 3.64 -5.34 8.39
C ALA A 377 4.90 -6.10 8.80
N TYR A 378 5.95 -5.40 9.21
CA TYR A 378 7.23 -6.03 9.46
C TYR A 378 8.04 -5.33 10.54
N ILE A 379 8.98 -6.09 11.10
CA ILE A 379 10.03 -5.60 11.98
C ILE A 379 11.34 -5.64 11.20
N GLN A 380 12.09 -4.56 11.27
CA GLN A 380 13.45 -4.48 10.77
C GLN A 380 14.41 -4.17 11.91
N SER A 381 15.53 -4.89 11.95
CA SER A 381 16.62 -4.65 12.90
C SER A 381 17.93 -4.43 12.15
N ASP A 382 18.59 -3.32 12.47
CA ASP A 382 19.89 -2.91 11.92
C ASP A 382 20.94 -2.91 13.05
N PRO A 383 21.32 -4.10 13.59
CA PRO A 383 22.20 -4.19 14.78
C PRO A 383 23.62 -3.69 14.50
N TYR A 384 24.02 -3.70 13.24
CA TYR A 384 25.27 -3.15 12.75
C TYR A 384 25.03 -2.40 11.45
N ALA A 385 25.82 -1.39 11.12
CA ALA A 385 25.68 -0.61 9.90
C ALA A 385 25.74 -1.45 8.60
N TRP A 386 26.38 -2.62 8.66
CA TRP A 386 26.51 -3.54 7.54
C TRP A 386 25.51 -4.70 7.54
N LEU A 387 24.60 -4.82 8.55
CA LEU A 387 23.66 -5.92 8.69
C LEU A 387 22.24 -5.41 8.91
N THR A 388 21.33 -5.77 8.01
CA THR A 388 19.90 -5.56 8.12
C THR A 388 19.18 -6.91 8.17
N LEU A 389 18.30 -7.10 9.15
CA LEU A 389 17.41 -8.25 9.29
C LEU A 389 15.97 -7.78 9.25
N SER A 390 15.13 -8.45 8.46
CA SER A 390 13.71 -8.11 8.33
C SER A 390 12.82 -9.33 8.45
N ALA A 391 11.69 -9.20 9.13
CA ALA A 391 10.72 -10.27 9.37
C ALA A 391 9.28 -9.76 9.29
N GLY A 392 8.40 -10.52 8.64
CA GLY A 392 6.98 -10.19 8.44
C GLY A 392 6.63 -10.05 6.98
N LYS A 393 5.66 -9.16 6.64
CA LYS A 393 5.38 -8.78 5.26
C LYS A 393 6.24 -7.59 4.89
N ILE A 394 7.41 -7.88 4.28
CA ILE A 394 8.50 -6.94 4.03
C ILE A 394 8.44 -6.35 2.62
N PRO A 395 8.97 -5.14 2.38
CA PRO A 395 9.19 -4.65 1.02
C PRO A 395 10.20 -5.53 0.28
N ASN A 396 10.23 -5.42 -1.05
CA ASN A 396 11.18 -6.14 -1.90
C ASN A 396 12.64 -5.92 -1.41
N PRO A 397 13.35 -6.97 -0.96
CA PRO A 397 14.70 -6.85 -0.41
C PRO A 397 15.80 -6.90 -1.49
N TRP A 398 15.44 -7.14 -2.76
CA TRP A 398 16.37 -7.37 -3.85
C TRP A 398 16.73 -6.08 -4.62
N LEU A 399 17.92 -6.00 -5.15
CA LEU A 399 18.22 -5.12 -6.26
C LEU A 399 17.57 -5.71 -7.50
N SER A 400 16.48 -5.14 -7.97
CA SER A 400 15.68 -5.64 -9.09
C SER A 400 15.09 -4.51 -9.92
N THR A 401 14.54 -4.85 -11.08
CA THR A 401 13.60 -4.02 -11.83
C THR A 401 12.20 -4.63 -11.74
N ASP A 402 11.23 -4.05 -12.45
CA ASP A 402 9.87 -4.59 -12.59
C ASP A 402 9.77 -5.77 -13.60
N LEU A 403 10.90 -6.34 -14.01
CA LEU A 403 10.94 -7.51 -14.90
C LEU A 403 10.53 -8.79 -14.18
N VAL A 404 11.07 -9.02 -12.97
CA VAL A 404 10.81 -10.21 -12.14
C VAL A 404 9.77 -9.91 -11.06
N TRP A 405 9.88 -8.73 -10.43
CA TRP A 405 9.05 -8.32 -9.29
C TRP A 405 8.38 -6.97 -9.56
N ASP A 406 7.05 -6.95 -9.63
CA ASP A 406 6.32 -5.70 -9.64
C ASP A 406 6.64 -4.86 -8.38
N TYR A 407 6.57 -3.53 -8.50
CA TYR A 407 6.88 -2.62 -7.39
C TYR A 407 5.89 -2.73 -6.21
N ASP A 408 4.69 -3.25 -6.47
CA ASP A 408 3.66 -3.47 -5.45
C ASP A 408 3.83 -4.80 -4.70
N VAL A 409 4.66 -5.72 -5.19
CA VAL A 409 4.91 -7.02 -4.55
C VAL A 409 5.68 -6.85 -3.24
N ASN A 410 5.10 -7.34 -2.16
CA ASN A 410 5.70 -7.41 -0.83
C ASN A 410 5.84 -8.88 -0.39
N PHE A 411 6.95 -9.21 0.25
CA PHE A 411 7.33 -10.58 0.55
C PHE A 411 6.93 -10.97 1.97
N ASP A 412 6.23 -12.06 2.14
CA ASP A 412 5.97 -12.66 3.45
C ASP A 412 7.13 -13.53 3.88
N GLY A 413 7.77 -13.27 5.04
CA GLY A 413 8.83 -14.13 5.53
C GLY A 413 9.99 -13.40 6.20
N LEU A 414 11.19 -13.89 5.94
CA LEU A 414 12.43 -13.44 6.55
C LEU A 414 13.46 -13.10 5.48
N ALA A 415 14.14 -11.96 5.66
CA ALA A 415 15.30 -11.60 4.85
C ALA A 415 16.43 -11.02 5.69
N GLY A 416 17.66 -11.26 5.24
CA GLY A 416 18.86 -10.67 5.79
C GLY A 416 19.73 -10.08 4.69
N SER A 417 20.25 -8.87 4.90
CA SER A 417 21.15 -8.19 3.96
C SER A 417 22.44 -7.78 4.66
N LEU A 418 23.58 -8.14 4.06
CA LEU A 418 24.91 -7.70 4.44
C LEU A 418 25.38 -6.63 3.46
N LYS A 419 25.97 -5.54 3.95
CA LYS A 419 26.45 -4.41 3.15
C LYS A 419 27.86 -4.00 3.60
N PRO A 420 28.90 -4.84 3.36
CA PRO A 420 30.26 -4.49 3.73
C PRO A 420 30.77 -3.33 2.87
N GLN A 421 31.26 -2.28 3.53
CA GLN A 421 31.99 -1.19 2.90
C GLN A 421 33.46 -1.60 2.78
N PHE A 422 34.01 -1.65 1.57
CA PHE A 422 35.42 -2.02 1.33
C PHE A 422 36.35 -0.79 1.37
N ASN A 423 35.88 0.32 0.84
CA ASN A 423 36.51 1.63 0.90
C ASN A 423 35.45 2.71 0.59
N ASP A 424 35.85 3.97 0.47
CA ASP A 424 34.93 5.10 0.25
C ASP A 424 34.11 4.98 -1.05
N ASP A 425 34.66 4.31 -2.07
CA ASP A 425 34.04 4.18 -3.39
C ASP A 425 33.28 2.85 -3.57
N TRP A 426 33.67 1.79 -2.85
CA TRP A 426 33.18 0.43 -3.10
C TRP A 426 32.46 -0.19 -1.92
N MET A 427 31.22 -0.60 -2.14
CA MET A 427 30.40 -1.37 -1.22
C MET A 427 29.97 -2.69 -1.88
N GLY A 428 30.12 -3.80 -1.17
CA GLY A 428 29.50 -5.07 -1.53
C GLY A 428 28.10 -5.18 -0.90
N PHE A 429 27.28 -6.06 -1.46
CA PHE A 429 26.05 -6.49 -0.77
C PHE A 429 25.77 -7.97 -1.02
N MET A 430 25.16 -8.60 -0.02
CA MET A 430 24.60 -9.94 -0.09
C MET A 430 23.25 -9.95 0.60
N THR A 431 22.24 -10.43 -0.08
CA THR A 431 20.88 -10.57 0.47
C THR A 431 20.43 -12.02 0.35
N ALA A 432 19.85 -12.58 1.40
CA ALA A 432 19.23 -13.90 1.39
C ALA A 432 17.85 -13.82 2.05
N GLY A 433 16.90 -14.64 1.59
CA GLY A 433 15.56 -14.66 2.14
C GLY A 433 14.83 -15.98 1.94
N ILE A 434 13.84 -16.22 2.81
CA ILE A 434 12.96 -17.39 2.82
C ILE A 434 11.54 -16.88 2.97
N PHE A 435 10.68 -17.23 2.00
CA PHE A 435 9.34 -16.69 1.89
C PHE A 435 8.31 -17.80 1.63
N PRO A 436 7.33 -18.04 2.52
CA PRO A 436 6.16 -18.83 2.20
C PRO A 436 5.32 -18.12 1.15
N VAL A 437 5.19 -18.73 -0.03
CA VAL A 437 4.31 -18.24 -1.11
C VAL A 437 2.87 -18.66 -0.83
N GLN A 438 2.67 -19.87 -0.33
CA GLN A 438 1.38 -20.39 0.12
C GLN A 438 1.61 -21.46 1.17
N ASP A 439 1.06 -21.27 2.37
CA ASP A 439 1.06 -22.31 3.40
C ASP A 439 -0.12 -23.26 3.22
N LEU A 440 0.15 -24.56 3.20
CA LEU A 440 -0.83 -25.60 2.94
C LEU A 440 -0.66 -26.73 3.96
N GLU A 441 -1.71 -27.01 4.72
CA GLU A 441 -1.74 -28.14 5.61
C GLU A 441 -2.01 -29.42 4.81
N ARG A 442 -1.04 -30.35 4.81
CA ARG A 442 -1.15 -31.63 4.15
C ARG A 442 -1.97 -32.61 4.98
N SER A 443 -2.92 -33.29 4.35
CA SER A 443 -3.78 -34.32 4.96
C SER A 443 -3.96 -35.52 4.03
N VAL A 444 -4.71 -36.54 4.46
CA VAL A 444 -5.05 -37.68 3.61
C VAL A 444 -5.97 -37.32 2.43
N THR A 445 -6.71 -36.21 2.54
CA THR A 445 -7.58 -35.67 1.49
C THR A 445 -6.97 -34.51 0.74
N GLN A 446 -5.79 -34.04 1.15
CA GLN A 446 -5.09 -32.92 0.56
C GLN A 446 -3.59 -33.19 0.56
N LEU A 447 -3.03 -33.54 -0.58
CA LEU A 447 -1.64 -33.97 -0.71
C LEU A 447 -0.68 -32.85 -1.15
N ALA A 448 -1.19 -31.66 -1.47
CA ALA A 448 -0.34 -30.52 -1.84
C ALA A 448 0.59 -30.11 -0.68
N ASN A 449 1.81 -29.76 -1.03
CA ASN A 449 2.80 -29.23 -0.08
C ASN A 449 2.79 -27.70 -0.12
N SER A 450 3.15 -27.06 1.00
CA SER A 450 3.36 -25.62 1.05
C SER A 450 4.36 -25.15 -0.01
N LYS A 451 4.04 -24.00 -0.64
CA LYS A 451 4.86 -23.39 -1.69
C LYS A 451 5.81 -22.39 -1.05
N TRP A 452 7.07 -22.42 -1.42
CA TRP A 452 8.11 -21.56 -0.88
C TRP A 452 8.96 -20.93 -1.95
N LEU A 453 9.44 -19.72 -1.66
CA LEU A 453 10.52 -19.06 -2.41
C LEU A 453 11.77 -18.97 -1.53
N PHE A 454 12.88 -19.46 -2.06
CA PHE A 454 14.21 -19.27 -1.51
C PHE A 454 14.99 -18.36 -2.45
N GLY A 455 15.53 -17.25 -1.92
CA GLY A 455 16.26 -16.29 -2.72
C GLY A 455 17.62 -15.96 -2.14
N GLY A 456 18.58 -15.74 -3.03
CA GLY A 456 19.92 -15.26 -2.69
C GLY A 456 20.43 -14.31 -3.76
N GLN A 457 21.00 -13.18 -3.37
CA GLN A 457 21.59 -12.18 -4.27
C GLN A 457 22.96 -11.73 -3.77
N LEU A 458 23.91 -11.58 -4.69
CA LEU A 458 25.22 -11.02 -4.45
C LEU A 458 25.42 -9.83 -5.39
N GLY A 459 26.10 -8.79 -4.94
CA GLY A 459 26.35 -7.65 -5.79
C GLY A 459 27.34 -6.65 -5.21
N GLY A 460 27.50 -5.56 -5.94
CA GLY A 460 28.36 -4.46 -5.54
C GLY A 460 27.86 -3.12 -6.06
N GLN A 461 28.30 -2.08 -5.41
CA GLN A 461 28.09 -0.69 -5.79
C GLN A 461 29.43 0.02 -5.82
N TRP A 462 29.66 0.73 -6.91
CA TRP A 462 30.71 1.72 -7.00
C TRP A 462 30.09 3.12 -7.01
N THR A 463 30.68 4.03 -6.25
CA THR A 463 30.27 5.44 -6.17
C THR A 463 31.47 6.30 -6.48
N SER A 464 31.35 7.16 -7.48
CA SER A 464 32.43 8.09 -7.86
C SER A 464 32.40 9.36 -6.99
N PRO A 465 33.49 10.15 -6.97
CA PRO A 465 33.52 11.41 -6.24
C PRO A 465 32.47 12.44 -6.67
N ASN A 466 31.96 12.36 -7.90
CA ASN A 466 30.88 13.21 -8.41
C ASN A 466 29.49 12.62 -8.18
N GLN A 467 29.34 11.68 -7.23
CA GLN A 467 28.08 11.02 -6.85
C GLN A 467 27.46 10.10 -7.92
N SER A 468 28.16 9.87 -9.06
CA SER A 468 27.68 8.86 -10.00
C SER A 468 27.80 7.46 -9.39
N THR A 469 26.80 6.61 -9.58
CA THR A 469 26.77 5.26 -9.02
C THR A 469 26.58 4.20 -10.09
N ILE A 470 27.25 3.06 -9.91
CA ILE A 470 27.02 1.83 -10.68
C ILE A 470 26.74 0.72 -9.68
N LYS A 471 25.59 0.06 -9.81
CA LYS A 471 25.18 -1.09 -9.01
C LYS A 471 25.02 -2.30 -9.91
N PHE A 472 25.48 -3.43 -9.45
CA PHE A 472 25.31 -4.72 -10.13
C PHE A 472 24.95 -5.79 -9.12
N GLY A 473 23.95 -6.63 -9.44
CA GLY A 473 23.52 -7.77 -8.67
C GLY A 473 23.32 -9.01 -9.51
N MET A 474 23.60 -10.17 -8.94
CA MET A 474 23.27 -11.49 -9.47
C MET A 474 22.44 -12.22 -8.42
N ALA A 475 21.24 -12.63 -8.77
CA ALA A 475 20.32 -13.33 -7.87
C ALA A 475 19.93 -14.70 -8.40
N LEU A 476 19.59 -15.59 -7.48
CA LEU A 476 18.94 -16.87 -7.75
C LEU A 476 17.66 -16.95 -6.91
N TYR A 477 16.52 -17.13 -7.58
CA TYR A 477 15.21 -17.32 -6.97
C TYR A 477 14.72 -18.74 -7.28
N ASP A 478 14.51 -19.58 -6.26
CA ASP A 478 14.05 -20.97 -6.42
C ASP A 478 12.66 -21.15 -5.78
N PHE A 479 11.66 -21.34 -6.63
CA PHE A 479 10.30 -21.63 -6.21
C PHE A 479 10.11 -23.13 -6.04
N THR A 480 9.75 -23.56 -4.85
CA THR A 480 9.48 -24.97 -4.57
C THR A 480 7.98 -25.24 -4.50
N ASN A 481 7.56 -26.41 -4.99
CA ASN A 481 6.16 -26.89 -5.01
C ASN A 481 5.19 -25.96 -5.77
N ILE A 482 5.69 -25.10 -6.67
CA ILE A 482 4.85 -24.16 -7.43
C ILE A 482 4.07 -24.86 -8.56
N GLN A 483 4.56 -26.01 -9.02
CA GLN A 483 3.97 -26.76 -10.12
C GLN A 483 2.65 -27.42 -9.70
N GLY A 484 1.69 -27.45 -10.64
CA GLY A 484 0.45 -28.22 -10.49
C GLY A 484 0.69 -29.72 -10.48
N GLU A 485 -0.19 -30.46 -9.84
CA GLU A 485 -0.29 -31.91 -9.90
C GLU A 485 -1.70 -32.29 -10.30
N GLN A 486 -1.83 -33.33 -11.14
CA GLN A 486 -3.12 -33.72 -11.70
C GLN A 486 -3.92 -34.61 -10.76
N ASN A 487 -5.16 -34.26 -10.51
CA ASN A 487 -6.16 -35.12 -9.88
C ASN A 487 -6.46 -36.34 -10.74
N THR A 488 -7.01 -37.39 -10.15
CA THR A 488 -7.43 -38.59 -10.84
C THR A 488 -8.91 -38.92 -10.53
N PRO A 489 -9.60 -39.74 -11.34
CA PRO A 489 -10.97 -40.13 -11.04
C PRO A 489 -11.14 -40.79 -9.65
N ALA A 490 -10.10 -41.48 -9.15
CA ALA A 490 -10.10 -42.11 -7.83
C ALA A 490 -9.89 -41.13 -6.70
N ASN A 491 -9.20 -40.00 -6.96
CA ASN A 491 -8.86 -38.94 -6.01
C ASN A 491 -9.07 -37.61 -6.72
N PRO A 492 -10.33 -37.14 -6.86
CA PRO A 492 -10.69 -36.07 -7.79
C PRO A 492 -10.35 -34.66 -7.28
N ASP A 493 -9.92 -34.49 -6.00
CA ASP A 493 -9.73 -33.21 -5.31
C ASP A 493 -8.42 -33.12 -4.48
N VAL A 494 -7.62 -34.20 -4.43
CA VAL A 494 -6.45 -34.30 -3.52
C VAL A 494 -5.35 -33.32 -3.87
N PHE A 495 -5.26 -32.86 -5.11
CA PHE A 495 -4.25 -31.89 -5.57
C PHE A 495 -4.84 -30.53 -5.91
N ASP A 496 -6.09 -30.23 -5.56
CA ASP A 496 -6.73 -28.94 -5.87
C ASP A 496 -5.91 -27.73 -5.41
N LYS A 497 -5.24 -27.84 -4.25
CA LYS A 497 -4.39 -26.79 -3.70
C LYS A 497 -3.07 -26.59 -4.45
N THR A 498 -2.72 -27.48 -5.41
CA THR A 498 -1.60 -27.25 -6.32
C THR A 498 -1.97 -26.32 -7.47
N ALA A 499 -3.26 -26.05 -7.70
CA ALA A 499 -3.70 -25.02 -8.62
C ALA A 499 -3.05 -23.66 -8.30
N ALA A 500 -2.84 -22.85 -9.32
CA ALA A 500 -2.32 -21.51 -9.12
C ALA A 500 -3.38 -20.63 -8.44
N SER A 501 -3.03 -20.04 -7.30
CA SER A 501 -3.93 -19.16 -6.56
C SER A 501 -4.11 -17.81 -7.25
N THR A 502 -3.05 -17.34 -7.92
CA THR A 502 -3.02 -16.13 -8.74
C THR A 502 -2.37 -16.49 -10.07
N MET A 503 -2.96 -16.08 -11.15
CA MET A 503 -2.45 -16.23 -12.52
C MET A 503 -2.75 -14.98 -13.31
N GLN A 504 -1.84 -14.62 -14.19
CA GLN A 504 -2.09 -13.69 -15.27
C GLN A 504 -2.09 -14.46 -16.60
N LYS A 505 -1.45 -13.96 -17.64
CA LYS A 505 -1.31 -14.66 -18.93
C LYS A 505 0.14 -14.92 -19.26
N GLY A 506 0.40 -16.03 -19.94
CA GLY A 506 1.69 -16.30 -20.58
C GLY A 506 2.41 -17.53 -20.06
N ASN A 507 2.40 -17.82 -18.76
CA ASN A 507 3.03 -19.04 -18.25
C ASN A 507 2.38 -20.31 -18.80
N THR A 508 3.18 -21.36 -18.99
CA THR A 508 2.69 -22.67 -19.43
C THR A 508 1.88 -23.33 -18.31
N LEU A 509 0.63 -23.65 -18.60
CA LEU A 509 -0.32 -24.23 -17.66
C LEU A 509 -0.58 -25.71 -17.95
N MET A 510 -1.06 -26.41 -16.92
CA MET A 510 -1.56 -27.79 -17.01
C MET A 510 -2.92 -27.91 -16.31
N TYR A 511 -3.65 -28.99 -16.61
CA TYR A 511 -4.84 -29.31 -15.85
C TYR A 511 -4.48 -29.96 -14.52
N VAL A 512 -4.94 -29.38 -13.40
CA VAL A 512 -5.06 -30.03 -12.09
C VAL A 512 -6.33 -30.88 -12.12
N THR A 513 -7.46 -30.28 -12.53
CA THR A 513 -8.71 -30.99 -12.83
C THR A 513 -9.09 -30.69 -14.28
N PRO A 514 -9.15 -31.70 -15.19
CA PRO A 514 -9.44 -31.45 -16.59
C PRO A 514 -10.90 -31.04 -16.81
N PRO A 515 -11.22 -30.29 -17.89
CA PRO A 515 -12.59 -30.04 -18.29
C PRO A 515 -13.28 -31.33 -18.73
N ASN A 516 -14.60 -31.32 -18.76
CA ASN A 516 -15.43 -32.46 -19.19
C ASN A 516 -15.17 -33.76 -18.40
N ASN A 517 -14.69 -33.63 -17.15
CA ASN A 517 -14.60 -34.78 -16.24
C ASN A 517 -16.01 -35.18 -15.74
N ASN A 518 -16.12 -36.38 -15.19
CA ASN A 518 -17.33 -36.90 -14.55
C ASN A 518 -17.04 -37.38 -13.13
N TRP A 519 -16.13 -36.70 -12.44
CA TRP A 519 -15.54 -37.13 -11.18
C TRP A 519 -16.32 -36.68 -9.94
N GLY A 520 -17.30 -35.80 -10.11
CA GLY A 520 -18.16 -35.34 -9.03
C GLY A 520 -19.22 -36.36 -8.61
N THR A 521 -19.95 -36.01 -7.56
CA THR A 521 -21.04 -36.87 -7.04
C THR A 521 -22.08 -37.17 -8.12
N ALA A 522 -22.48 -38.42 -8.22
CA ALA A 522 -23.40 -38.93 -9.25
C ALA A 522 -22.91 -38.72 -10.71
N GLY A 523 -21.60 -38.63 -10.92
CA GLY A 523 -21.02 -38.44 -12.25
C GLY A 523 -21.11 -37.00 -12.78
N ALA A 524 -21.35 -36.01 -11.90
CA ALA A 524 -21.31 -34.62 -12.29
C ALA A 524 -19.87 -34.18 -12.62
N ALA A 525 -19.72 -33.21 -13.52
CA ALA A 525 -18.42 -32.61 -13.80
C ALA A 525 -17.98 -31.72 -12.64
N LEU A 526 -16.72 -31.84 -12.21
CA LEU A 526 -16.08 -30.86 -11.35
C LEU A 526 -15.60 -29.66 -12.19
N PRO A 527 -15.54 -28.45 -11.60
CA PRO A 527 -14.95 -27.31 -12.28
C PRO A 527 -13.51 -27.60 -12.70
N PRO A 528 -13.06 -27.18 -13.88
CA PRO A 528 -11.68 -27.34 -14.29
C PRO A 528 -10.77 -26.45 -13.42
N LEU A 529 -9.64 -27.02 -12.98
CA LEU A 529 -8.60 -26.32 -12.24
C LEU A 529 -7.29 -26.36 -13.02
N TYR A 530 -6.53 -25.26 -12.92
CA TYR A 530 -5.29 -25.07 -13.67
C TYR A 530 -4.14 -24.81 -12.71
N GLY A 531 -2.98 -25.37 -13.00
CA GLY A 531 -1.74 -25.16 -12.27
C GLY A 531 -0.60 -24.79 -13.21
N ILE A 532 0.45 -24.26 -12.66
CA ILE A 532 1.70 -23.96 -13.38
C ILE A 532 2.34 -25.30 -13.79
N ALA A 533 2.68 -25.45 -15.07
CA ALA A 533 3.31 -26.67 -15.58
C ALA A 533 4.84 -26.65 -15.38
N SER A 534 5.45 -25.48 -15.47
CA SER A 534 6.90 -25.26 -15.37
C SER A 534 7.36 -25.12 -13.93
N LYS A 535 8.59 -25.57 -13.66
CA LYS A 535 9.34 -25.21 -12.46
C LYS A 535 10.03 -23.87 -12.70
N PHE A 536 10.09 -23.02 -11.68
CA PHE A 536 10.78 -21.74 -11.70
C PHE A 536 12.00 -21.77 -10.79
N ARG A 537 13.16 -21.61 -11.40
CA ARG A 537 14.45 -21.35 -10.78
C ARG A 537 15.13 -20.26 -11.60
N GLU A 538 14.97 -19.03 -11.18
CA GLU A 538 15.29 -17.85 -11.95
C GLU A 538 16.70 -17.36 -11.57
N LEU A 539 17.61 -17.33 -12.56
CA LEU A 539 18.90 -16.68 -12.44
C LEU A 539 18.77 -15.29 -13.06
N ASP A 540 19.00 -14.28 -12.24
CA ASP A 540 18.73 -12.88 -12.54
C ASP A 540 20.01 -12.03 -12.44
N PHE A 541 20.22 -11.13 -13.41
CA PHE A 541 21.34 -10.19 -13.48
C PHE A 541 20.80 -8.77 -13.62
N THR A 542 20.88 -7.99 -12.57
CA THR A 542 20.41 -6.60 -12.54
C THR A 542 21.57 -5.62 -12.51
N GLY A 543 21.58 -4.64 -13.42
CA GLY A 543 22.52 -3.52 -13.46
C GLY A 543 21.78 -2.19 -13.40
N LYS A 544 22.24 -1.26 -12.56
CA LYS A 544 21.74 0.13 -12.50
C LYS A 544 22.92 1.09 -12.50
N MET A 545 22.88 2.10 -13.36
CA MET A 545 23.86 3.17 -13.46
C MET A 545 23.15 4.51 -13.34
N ASP A 546 23.69 5.38 -12.54
CA ASP A 546 23.24 6.76 -12.37
C ASP A 546 24.45 7.69 -12.56
N LEU A 547 24.45 8.46 -13.62
CA LEU A 547 25.50 9.43 -13.94
C LEU A 547 25.07 10.83 -13.54
N ALA A 548 25.64 11.33 -12.45
CA ALA A 548 25.40 12.66 -11.89
C ALA A 548 26.33 13.73 -12.47
N THR A 549 26.99 13.47 -13.60
CA THR A 549 27.95 14.40 -14.21
C THR A 549 27.34 15.75 -14.58
N PHE A 550 26.03 15.78 -14.84
CA PHE A 550 25.29 16.97 -15.25
C PHE A 550 24.28 17.43 -14.18
N ASP A 551 24.58 17.15 -12.90
CA ASP A 551 23.70 17.52 -11.78
C ASP A 551 23.14 18.95 -11.95
N PRO A 552 21.81 19.17 -11.78
CA PRO A 552 20.78 18.26 -11.25
C PRO A 552 20.17 17.28 -12.29
N THR A 553 20.61 17.29 -13.55
CA THR A 553 20.16 16.37 -14.58
C THR A 553 21.05 15.12 -14.60
N HIS A 554 20.46 13.97 -14.36
CA HIS A 554 21.14 12.68 -14.38
C HIS A 554 20.85 11.91 -15.67
N ILE A 555 21.77 11.04 -16.07
CA ILE A 555 21.55 10.01 -17.08
C ILE A 555 21.56 8.67 -16.35
N MET A 556 20.40 8.02 -16.30
CA MET A 556 20.22 6.77 -15.57
C MET A 556 19.95 5.64 -16.56
N PHE A 557 20.65 4.53 -16.39
CA PHE A 557 20.47 3.33 -17.20
C PHE A 557 20.20 2.14 -16.29
N GLN A 558 19.22 1.31 -16.66
CA GLN A 558 18.92 0.06 -15.97
C GLN A 558 18.86 -1.07 -17.01
N ALA A 559 19.49 -2.18 -16.68
CA ALA A 559 19.44 -3.40 -17.45
C ALA A 559 19.12 -4.57 -16.51
N ASP A 560 18.27 -5.45 -16.97
CA ASP A 560 17.89 -6.64 -16.25
C ASP A 560 17.79 -7.80 -17.22
N TYR A 561 18.31 -8.98 -16.84
CA TYR A 561 18.29 -10.19 -17.62
C TYR A 561 18.01 -11.38 -16.71
N VAL A 562 16.98 -12.13 -17.01
CA VAL A 562 16.59 -13.32 -16.26
C VAL A 562 16.53 -14.56 -17.15
N LYS A 563 16.95 -15.69 -16.59
CA LYS A 563 16.87 -17.01 -17.18
C LYS A 563 16.24 -18.01 -16.22
N ASN A 564 15.13 -18.60 -16.58
CA ASN A 564 14.56 -19.73 -15.81
C ASN A 564 15.37 -21.02 -16.10
N LEU A 565 16.12 -21.47 -15.10
CA LEU A 565 16.91 -22.70 -15.11
C LEU A 565 16.08 -23.93 -14.69
N GLY A 566 14.88 -23.73 -14.19
CA GLY A 566 13.98 -24.80 -13.71
C GLY A 566 13.13 -25.43 -14.78
N PHE A 567 13.07 -24.83 -15.97
CA PHE A 567 12.25 -25.32 -17.08
C PHE A 567 12.77 -26.66 -17.62
N ASP A 568 11.93 -27.70 -17.63
CA ASP A 568 12.23 -29.03 -18.17
C ASP A 568 11.08 -29.52 -19.04
N PRO A 569 11.25 -29.51 -20.37
CA PRO A 569 10.19 -29.98 -21.30
C PRO A 569 9.75 -31.42 -21.06
N THR A 570 10.66 -32.30 -20.62
CA THR A 570 10.36 -33.72 -20.37
C THR A 570 9.40 -33.85 -19.18
N GLN A 571 9.62 -33.11 -18.10
CA GLN A 571 8.74 -33.08 -16.94
C GLN A 571 7.37 -32.50 -17.29
N ILE A 572 7.31 -31.45 -18.10
CA ILE A 572 6.04 -30.85 -18.54
C ILE A 572 5.23 -31.86 -19.36
N LEU A 573 5.86 -32.56 -20.31
CA LEU A 573 5.20 -33.59 -21.09
C LEU A 573 4.69 -34.79 -20.27
N ALA A 574 5.43 -35.11 -19.18
CA ALA A 574 5.03 -36.21 -18.28
C ALA A 574 3.89 -35.84 -17.33
N ARG A 575 3.56 -34.54 -17.18
CA ARG A 575 2.52 -34.02 -16.27
C ARG A 575 1.13 -33.98 -16.89
N ALA A 576 0.81 -34.77 -17.88
CA ALA A 576 -0.41 -34.74 -18.67
C ALA A 576 -0.49 -33.55 -19.66
N VAL A 577 -1.62 -33.29 -20.25
CA VAL A 577 -1.76 -32.43 -21.43
C VAL A 577 -1.36 -30.99 -21.13
N PRO A 578 -0.23 -30.46 -21.62
CA PRO A 578 0.03 -29.06 -21.56
C PRO A 578 -0.97 -28.32 -22.45
N LEU A 579 -1.47 -27.20 -21.94
CA LEU A 579 -2.46 -26.37 -22.62
C LEU A 579 -1.84 -25.52 -23.74
N GLN A 580 -0.52 -25.41 -23.74
CA GLN A 580 0.26 -24.65 -24.73
C GLN A 580 1.31 -25.52 -25.38
N SER A 581 1.71 -25.15 -26.59
CA SER A 581 2.80 -25.84 -27.30
C SER A 581 4.15 -25.58 -26.62
N LEU A 582 4.89 -26.65 -26.32
CA LEU A 582 6.23 -26.55 -25.74
C LEU A 582 7.23 -25.89 -26.69
N SER A 583 7.00 -25.92 -28.00
CA SER A 583 7.86 -25.24 -28.98
C SER A 583 7.85 -23.73 -28.83
N ASP A 584 6.79 -23.17 -28.24
CA ASP A 584 6.61 -21.74 -28.01
C ASP A 584 7.11 -21.27 -26.64
N ALA A 585 7.54 -22.21 -25.78
CA ALA A 585 8.05 -21.89 -24.47
C ALA A 585 9.36 -21.08 -24.56
N ARG A 586 9.41 -19.96 -23.84
CA ARG A 586 10.58 -19.08 -23.71
C ARG A 586 10.96 -18.98 -22.25
N THR A 587 12.23 -19.12 -21.95
CA THR A 587 12.74 -19.14 -20.58
C THR A 587 13.66 -17.97 -20.28
N THR A 588 13.64 -16.95 -21.12
CA THR A 588 14.51 -15.78 -21.01
C THR A 588 13.68 -14.51 -21.04
N ALA A 589 14.01 -13.56 -20.19
CA ALA A 589 13.47 -12.20 -20.27
C ALA A 589 14.58 -11.17 -20.09
N TYR A 590 14.36 -9.95 -20.62
CA TYR A 590 15.25 -8.82 -20.41
C TYR A 590 14.52 -7.49 -20.48
N HIS A 591 15.02 -6.52 -19.72
CA HIS A 591 14.53 -5.15 -19.64
C HIS A 591 15.71 -4.19 -19.78
N LEU A 592 15.61 -3.25 -20.70
CA LEU A 592 16.55 -2.15 -20.88
C LEU A 592 15.79 -0.85 -20.70
N ASN A 593 16.29 0.05 -19.86
CA ASN A 593 15.62 1.29 -19.51
C ASN A 593 16.62 2.44 -19.42
N LEU A 594 16.40 3.50 -20.18
CA LEU A 594 17.16 4.75 -20.17
C LEU A 594 16.24 5.88 -19.66
N MET A 595 16.73 6.61 -18.68
CA MET A 595 16.06 7.79 -18.13
C MET A 595 17.02 8.97 -18.15
N VAL A 596 16.50 10.15 -18.46
CA VAL A 596 17.25 11.41 -18.43
C VAL A 596 16.40 12.45 -17.69
N GLY A 597 17.01 13.16 -16.76
CA GLY A 597 16.34 14.18 -15.95
C GLY A 597 16.66 14.06 -14.47
N MET A 598 15.83 14.60 -13.62
CA MET A 598 15.99 14.52 -12.17
C MET A 598 15.69 13.10 -11.67
N PRO A 599 16.51 12.55 -10.74
CA PRO A 599 16.29 11.21 -10.17
C PRO A 599 14.95 11.09 -9.45
N GLU A 600 14.51 12.17 -8.81
CA GLU A 600 13.27 12.26 -8.04
C GLU A 600 12.52 13.55 -8.35
N MET A 601 11.18 13.49 -8.29
CA MET A 601 10.29 14.65 -8.41
C MET A 601 10.05 15.23 -7.01
N LYS A 602 10.69 16.33 -6.66
CA LYS A 602 10.60 17.00 -5.36
C LYS A 602 10.03 18.41 -5.43
N GLU A 603 10.44 19.14 -6.48
CA GLU A 603 10.15 20.56 -6.63
C GLU A 603 9.41 20.81 -7.94
N ILE A 604 8.82 22.00 -8.03
CA ILE A 604 8.21 22.48 -9.29
C ILE A 604 9.30 22.61 -10.36
N GLY A 605 9.02 22.09 -11.55
CA GLY A 605 9.95 22.14 -12.68
C GLY A 605 10.88 20.95 -12.80
N ASP A 606 10.93 20.04 -11.80
CA ASP A 606 11.64 18.77 -11.94
C ASP A 606 11.05 17.98 -13.10
N TRP A 607 11.91 17.38 -13.90
CA TRP A 607 11.47 16.62 -15.07
C TRP A 607 12.31 15.36 -15.28
N GLN A 608 11.70 14.36 -15.89
CA GLN A 608 12.40 13.15 -16.31
C GLN A 608 11.72 12.59 -17.56
N ALA A 609 12.53 12.18 -18.54
CA ALA A 609 12.10 11.42 -19.71
C ALA A 609 12.60 9.98 -19.61
N LYS A 610 11.83 9.03 -20.14
CA LYS A 610 12.11 7.58 -20.08
C LYS A 610 11.83 6.93 -21.43
N ILE A 611 12.72 6.02 -21.83
CA ILE A 611 12.48 5.03 -22.87
C ILE A 611 12.95 3.66 -22.37
N ALA A 612 12.13 2.64 -22.56
CA ALA A 612 12.49 1.28 -22.19
C ALA A 612 12.02 0.26 -23.24
N TYR A 613 12.69 -0.89 -23.26
CA TYR A 613 12.28 -2.05 -24.02
C TYR A 613 12.25 -3.28 -23.11
N LYS A 614 11.16 -4.04 -23.18
CA LYS A 614 11.00 -5.32 -22.47
C LYS A 614 10.78 -6.46 -23.45
N TYR A 615 11.36 -7.60 -23.15
CA TYR A 615 11.04 -8.90 -23.72
C TYR A 615 10.87 -9.91 -22.58
N ILE A 616 9.74 -10.55 -22.50
CA ILE A 616 9.40 -11.52 -21.44
C ILE A 616 8.95 -12.81 -22.11
N GLY A 617 9.76 -13.87 -22.00
CA GLY A 617 9.41 -15.19 -22.47
C GLY A 617 8.29 -15.82 -21.62
N SER A 618 7.53 -16.76 -22.18
CA SER A 618 6.36 -17.34 -21.53
C SER A 618 6.65 -17.95 -20.16
N ASP A 619 7.78 -18.61 -19.98
CA ASP A 619 8.18 -19.25 -18.73
C ASP A 619 9.50 -18.72 -18.18
N ALA A 620 9.78 -17.42 -18.42
CA ALA A 620 10.98 -16.78 -17.92
C ALA A 620 10.86 -16.41 -16.44
N VAL A 621 9.70 -15.88 -16.03
CA VAL A 621 9.33 -15.46 -14.69
C VAL A 621 7.88 -15.86 -14.39
N LEU A 622 7.50 -15.84 -13.11
CA LEU A 622 6.10 -16.07 -12.73
C LEU A 622 5.23 -14.88 -13.14
N ASP A 623 4.18 -15.16 -13.90
CA ASP A 623 3.25 -14.17 -14.45
C ASP A 623 2.44 -13.41 -13.38
N ALA A 624 2.28 -13.98 -12.20
CA ALA A 624 1.54 -13.40 -11.09
C ALA A 624 2.32 -12.34 -10.30
N LEU A 625 3.63 -12.17 -10.54
CA LEU A 625 4.52 -11.37 -9.69
C LEU A 625 5.29 -10.29 -10.46
N ASN A 626 5.22 -10.28 -11.81
CA ASN A 626 5.91 -9.31 -12.66
C ASN A 626 5.04 -8.08 -12.95
N ASP A 627 5.59 -7.12 -13.72
CA ASP A 627 4.96 -5.84 -14.09
C ASP A 627 3.52 -6.02 -14.63
N GLN A 628 2.56 -5.52 -13.88
CA GLN A 628 1.13 -5.56 -14.23
C GLN A 628 0.72 -4.55 -15.32
N ASP A 629 1.52 -3.50 -15.54
CA ASP A 629 1.19 -2.43 -16.49
C ASP A 629 1.60 -2.81 -17.92
N PHE A 630 2.76 -3.47 -18.09
CA PHE A 630 3.26 -3.87 -19.39
C PHE A 630 2.44 -5.03 -19.95
N HIS A 631 1.89 -4.87 -21.16
CA HIS A 631 1.01 -5.84 -21.81
C HIS A 631 -0.26 -6.19 -21.00
N LEU A 632 -0.68 -5.29 -20.08
CA LEU A 632 -1.71 -5.54 -19.06
C LEU A 632 -1.37 -6.77 -18.20
N GLY A 633 -0.10 -6.89 -17.83
CA GLY A 633 0.43 -7.93 -16.97
C GLY A 633 0.77 -9.26 -17.66
N GLY A 634 1.47 -10.11 -16.95
CA GLY A 634 1.85 -11.45 -17.39
C GLY A 634 3.16 -11.52 -18.19
N THR A 635 3.37 -12.67 -18.81
CA THR A 635 4.56 -12.99 -19.59
C THR A 635 4.23 -13.18 -21.08
N ASN A 636 5.17 -13.70 -21.88
CA ASN A 636 5.00 -13.91 -23.32
C ASN A 636 4.76 -12.61 -24.10
N ALA A 637 5.43 -11.54 -23.72
CA ALA A 637 5.25 -10.20 -24.30
C ALA A 637 6.58 -9.51 -24.62
N LYS A 638 6.56 -8.61 -25.60
CA LYS A 638 7.70 -7.73 -25.94
C LYS A 638 7.19 -6.37 -26.39
N GLY A 639 7.98 -5.33 -26.17
CA GLY A 639 7.58 -4.00 -26.61
C GLY A 639 8.34 -2.87 -25.96
N PHE A 640 7.85 -1.65 -26.19
CA PHE A 640 8.47 -0.41 -25.76
C PHE A 640 7.63 0.31 -24.72
N ILE A 641 8.30 1.07 -23.86
CA ILE A 641 7.70 2.00 -22.91
C ILE A 641 8.35 3.37 -23.14
N ILE A 642 7.56 4.37 -23.46
CA ILE A 642 8.01 5.77 -23.57
C ILE A 642 7.22 6.57 -22.56
N GLY A 643 7.87 7.47 -21.81
CA GLY A 643 7.19 8.28 -20.84
C GLY A 643 8.00 9.45 -20.34
N GLY A 644 7.34 10.27 -19.53
CA GLY A 644 7.95 11.40 -18.87
C GLY A 644 7.16 11.79 -17.64
N GLN A 645 7.78 12.56 -16.77
CA GLN A 645 7.15 13.13 -15.59
C GLN A 645 7.63 14.56 -15.36
N TYR A 646 6.79 15.36 -14.71
CA TYR A 646 7.05 16.78 -14.48
C TYR A 646 6.46 17.21 -13.14
N GLY A 647 7.28 17.85 -12.30
CA GLY A 647 6.90 18.41 -11.01
C GLY A 647 6.06 19.67 -11.18
N ILE A 648 4.84 19.65 -10.70
CA ILE A 648 3.88 20.77 -10.77
C ILE A 648 3.76 21.54 -9.45
N ASP A 649 4.15 20.90 -8.35
CA ASP A 649 4.23 21.49 -7.01
C ASP A 649 5.20 20.67 -6.18
N LYS A 650 5.50 21.12 -4.97
CA LYS A 650 6.33 20.39 -4.02
C LYS A 650 5.75 19.00 -3.75
N ASN A 651 6.55 17.96 -4.01
CA ASN A 651 6.16 16.56 -3.88
C ASN A 651 4.89 16.17 -4.67
N THR A 652 4.54 16.94 -5.73
CA THR A 652 3.38 16.67 -6.59
C THR A 652 3.79 16.76 -8.04
N TRP A 653 3.51 15.72 -8.84
CA TRP A 653 3.92 15.64 -10.23
C TRP A 653 2.91 14.92 -11.11
N VAL A 654 2.95 15.24 -12.40
CA VAL A 654 2.26 14.51 -13.46
C VAL A 654 3.22 13.52 -14.11
N LYS A 655 2.73 12.33 -14.47
CA LYS A 655 3.49 11.32 -15.20
C LYS A 655 2.64 10.81 -16.37
N VAL A 656 3.23 10.76 -17.55
CA VAL A 656 2.59 10.20 -18.75
C VAL A 656 3.45 9.05 -19.27
N ARG A 657 2.83 7.91 -19.56
CA ARG A 657 3.49 6.74 -20.16
C ARG A 657 2.65 6.18 -21.29
N TRP A 658 3.31 5.79 -22.35
CA TRP A 658 2.76 4.96 -23.41
C TRP A 658 3.54 3.64 -23.46
N LEU A 659 2.83 2.54 -23.35
CA LEU A 659 3.34 1.19 -23.39
C LEU A 659 2.74 0.52 -24.61
N SER A 660 3.58 0.08 -25.57
CA SER A 660 3.15 -0.63 -26.78
C SER A 660 3.80 -1.99 -26.79
N SER A 661 3.00 -3.03 -26.87
CA SER A 661 3.45 -4.39 -26.68
C SER A 661 2.73 -5.40 -27.55
N ASP A 662 3.46 -6.41 -28.00
CA ASP A 662 2.99 -7.55 -28.77
C ASP A 662 3.25 -8.85 -28.03
N GLN A 663 2.37 -9.82 -28.21
CA GLN A 663 2.62 -11.19 -27.78
C GLN A 663 3.81 -11.79 -28.56
N VAL A 664 4.69 -12.57 -27.88
CA VAL A 664 5.87 -13.19 -28.51
C VAL A 664 5.46 -14.40 -29.34
N THR A 665 4.61 -15.28 -28.80
CA THR A 665 4.18 -16.54 -29.43
C THR A 665 2.71 -16.79 -29.19
N GLY A 666 2.07 -17.58 -30.07
CA GLY A 666 0.65 -17.91 -29.98
C GLY A 666 -0.26 -16.98 -30.79
N PRO A 667 -1.56 -16.93 -30.50
CA PRO A 667 -2.50 -16.06 -31.20
C PRO A 667 -2.14 -14.58 -31.07
N PRO A 668 -2.28 -13.75 -32.12
CA PRO A 668 -1.91 -12.34 -32.08
C PRO A 668 -2.67 -11.58 -30.97
N LEU A 669 -1.91 -10.87 -30.13
CA LEU A 669 -2.40 -9.93 -29.14
C LEU A 669 -1.44 -8.74 -29.04
N ALA A 670 -1.81 -7.62 -29.62
CA ALA A 670 -1.13 -6.34 -29.47
C ALA A 670 -1.92 -5.46 -28.51
N ILE A 671 -1.23 -4.77 -27.62
CA ILE A 671 -1.87 -3.89 -26.61
C ILE A 671 -1.08 -2.59 -26.52
N ASP A 672 -1.79 -1.47 -26.68
CA ASP A 672 -1.30 -0.13 -26.43
C ASP A 672 -1.94 0.43 -25.17
N VAL A 673 -1.14 0.82 -24.19
CA VAL A 673 -1.63 1.40 -22.93
C VAL A 673 -1.11 2.82 -22.81
N LEU A 674 -2.01 3.80 -22.71
CA LEU A 674 -1.67 5.17 -22.33
C LEU A 674 -2.09 5.41 -20.89
N GLN A 675 -1.16 5.90 -20.07
CA GLN A 675 -1.38 6.23 -18.66
C GLN A 675 -1.03 7.67 -18.40
N CYS A 676 -1.95 8.40 -17.74
CA CYS A 676 -1.76 9.76 -17.27
C CYS A 676 -2.00 9.79 -15.77
N ASP A 677 -0.93 9.96 -14.99
CA ASP A 677 -0.95 9.91 -13.53
C ASP A 677 -0.81 11.32 -12.93
N LEU A 678 -1.60 11.62 -11.92
CA LEU A 678 -1.35 12.68 -10.96
C LEU A 678 -0.92 12.04 -9.66
N ASN A 679 0.27 12.39 -9.20
CA ASN A 679 0.90 11.79 -8.02
C ASN A 679 1.21 12.88 -6.98
N THR A 680 1.05 12.54 -5.70
CA THR A 680 1.52 13.37 -4.59
C THR A 680 2.03 12.48 -3.46
N ARG A 681 3.00 12.98 -2.66
CA ARG A 681 3.54 12.29 -1.47
C ARG A 681 3.75 13.26 -0.31
N PHE A 682 3.73 12.74 0.92
CA PHE A 682 3.98 13.50 2.16
C PHE A 682 4.82 12.70 3.16
#